data_bfdc6072e489be1aaaaf8871c0749151
#
_entry.id   bfdc6072e489be1aaaaf8871c0749151
#
_cell.length_a   1.000
_cell.length_b   1.000
_cell.length_c   1.000
_cell.angle_alpha   90.00
_cell.angle_beta   90.00
_cell.angle_gamma   90.00
#
_symmetry.space_group_name_H-M   'P 1'
#
loop_
_entity.id
_entity.type
_entity.pdbx_description
1 polymer ?
#
loop_
_entity_poly.entity_id
_entity_poly.type
_entity_poly.pdbx_seq_one_letter_code
_entity_poly.pdbx_strand_id
1 'polypeptide(L)'
;MSYQALSREMQKAVFDLGWRFLWPVQEEAIAAIRTGRDHVLISGDTASGKTEAAFLPVLSQPLPGPGFSVLYVSPLRALLNDQAERVRRLGAYAGVPVHLWHGDVARTAKRRAESRPGGVLLTTPESLEAMCVHRALSLPVLFAGLRFVIVDELHAFLGTGRGVQLASLLRRLARYGAQPARRIGLSATIGDTGRARAFLGEPCTVCAGAGPRKRTMLHLRYDPDGDVVDDLLALTGGRKALVFCNARARVEALTQELTRRSAGGAVYLPHHGSLDRRERAVAEAGLRAHAAGAIVCTSTLELGIDVGAVDLVVQVDCTHAVAALRQRLGRSGRAPGHDRVGQLYASREAQLVQAVAVVELLRSGWVEAPPDPGPAFDVCWQQTLSTAIERGGLDPEDLAGVPPDLLAHMLERDHLERRGERLVAGVRGEALARRRDFCAVFQGEDAYLVVAGARQLGQLPSLPVYQEGAAIIFAGRLWTIERVDHARRRFEVVPAEAGHPPVFTSQALHVHPTVRQAMAEVLVADTRYPYLDAGGQAVLDGLRRGYRSLGLTRHERPAVTLPGGSALYAFAGDVVANTLALLLQRESGLPWTATEWGGVEAVEEWPRLPEVLETLGRCPPPAAELAADLLGLVPDHALVLPKFAQHLPPRLRRALHAATELDVPGALAVLRARLGPAGAPSPPPS
;
A
#
# COMPACT_ATOMS: atom_id res chain seq x y z
N MET A 1 -25.99 -26.11 -7.46
CA MET A 1 -25.72 -25.91 -8.91
C MET A 1 -24.26 -25.55 -9.20
N SER A 2 -23.61 -24.67 -8.44
CA SER A 2 -22.22 -24.22 -8.74
C SER A 2 -21.17 -25.34 -8.68
N TYR A 3 -21.27 -26.26 -7.71
CA TYR A 3 -20.40 -27.42 -7.63
C TYR A 3 -20.49 -28.33 -8.88
N GLN A 4 -21.69 -28.53 -9.42
CA GLN A 4 -21.90 -29.35 -10.63
C GLN A 4 -21.35 -28.69 -11.91
N ALA A 5 -21.14 -27.38 -11.90
CA ALA A 5 -20.50 -26.66 -13.02
C ALA A 5 -18.98 -26.86 -13.08
N LEU A 6 -18.35 -27.38 -12.05
CA LEU A 6 -16.92 -27.74 -12.04
C LEU A 6 -16.68 -29.04 -12.81
N SER A 7 -15.47 -29.20 -13.34
CA SER A 7 -15.04 -30.48 -13.92
C SER A 7 -14.97 -31.57 -12.86
N ARG A 8 -15.00 -32.85 -13.29
CA ARG A 8 -14.94 -34.00 -12.36
C ARG A 8 -13.65 -33.96 -11.50
N GLU A 9 -12.56 -33.54 -12.08
CA GLU A 9 -11.26 -33.39 -11.41
C GLU A 9 -11.33 -32.34 -10.29
N MET A 10 -11.98 -31.19 -10.55
CA MET A 10 -12.14 -30.14 -9.54
C MET A 10 -13.19 -30.48 -8.49
N GLN A 11 -14.25 -31.24 -8.87
CA GLN A 11 -15.21 -31.80 -7.88
C GLN A 11 -14.49 -32.77 -6.95
N LYS A 12 -13.62 -33.64 -7.51
CA LYS A 12 -12.77 -34.53 -6.72
C LYS A 12 -11.83 -33.75 -5.79
N ALA A 13 -11.17 -32.68 -6.28
CA ALA A 13 -10.32 -31.83 -5.46
C ALA A 13 -11.06 -31.23 -4.26
N VAL A 14 -12.26 -30.70 -4.48
CA VAL A 14 -13.12 -30.15 -3.40
C VAL A 14 -13.46 -31.22 -2.36
N PHE A 15 -13.78 -32.44 -2.81
CA PHE A 15 -14.11 -33.57 -1.94
C PHE A 15 -12.88 -34.03 -1.12
N ASP A 16 -11.75 -34.29 -1.78
CA ASP A 16 -10.52 -34.79 -1.14
C ASP A 16 -9.90 -33.77 -0.19
N LEU A 17 -10.09 -32.46 -0.44
CA LEU A 17 -9.68 -31.38 0.47
C LEU A 17 -10.64 -31.21 1.67
N GLY A 18 -11.71 -31.98 1.75
CA GLY A 18 -12.62 -32.00 2.88
C GLY A 18 -13.56 -30.78 2.97
N TRP A 19 -13.78 -30.08 1.86
CA TRP A 19 -14.65 -28.91 1.86
C TRP A 19 -16.13 -29.35 1.81
N ARG A 20 -16.82 -29.09 2.91
CA ARG A 20 -18.22 -29.51 3.08
C ARG A 20 -19.22 -28.64 2.30
N PHE A 21 -18.83 -27.40 2.00
CA PHE A 21 -19.61 -26.43 1.25
C PHE A 21 -18.69 -25.41 0.56
N LEU A 22 -19.19 -24.80 -0.48
CA LEU A 22 -18.57 -23.64 -1.13
C LEU A 22 -19.10 -22.36 -0.49
N TRP A 23 -18.23 -21.38 -0.33
CA TRP A 23 -18.63 -20.07 0.15
C TRP A 23 -19.44 -19.33 -0.93
N PRO A 24 -20.39 -18.42 -0.57
CA PRO A 24 -21.20 -17.69 -1.54
C PRO A 24 -20.35 -17.00 -2.63
N VAL A 25 -19.24 -16.36 -2.27
CA VAL A 25 -18.32 -15.73 -3.23
C VAL A 25 -17.71 -16.75 -4.20
N GLN A 26 -17.47 -17.98 -3.77
CA GLN A 26 -16.99 -19.06 -4.65
C GLN A 26 -18.07 -19.52 -5.60
N GLU A 27 -19.31 -19.66 -5.15
CA GLU A 27 -20.46 -20.03 -5.99
C GLU A 27 -20.72 -18.99 -7.07
N GLU A 28 -20.74 -17.70 -6.71
CA GLU A 28 -20.89 -16.59 -7.66
C GLU A 28 -19.75 -16.59 -8.69
N ALA A 29 -18.50 -16.72 -8.23
CA ALA A 29 -17.32 -16.72 -9.10
C ALA A 29 -17.32 -17.94 -10.05
N ILE A 30 -17.70 -19.14 -9.58
CA ILE A 30 -17.82 -20.32 -10.42
C ILE A 30 -18.87 -20.08 -11.51
N ALA A 31 -20.04 -19.55 -11.16
CA ALA A 31 -21.06 -19.22 -12.13
C ALA A 31 -20.55 -18.18 -13.15
N ALA A 32 -20.03 -17.04 -12.67
CA ALA A 32 -19.55 -15.98 -13.54
C ALA A 32 -18.43 -16.44 -14.48
N ILE A 33 -17.46 -17.23 -14.01
CA ILE A 33 -16.29 -17.66 -14.80
C ILE A 33 -16.66 -18.78 -15.75
N ARG A 34 -17.56 -19.71 -15.39
CA ARG A 34 -17.92 -20.87 -16.23
C ARG A 34 -18.92 -20.51 -17.31
N THR A 35 -19.88 -19.66 -17.04
CA THR A 35 -20.98 -19.36 -17.98
C THR A 35 -20.82 -18.01 -18.69
N GLY A 36 -20.16 -17.04 -18.06
CA GLY A 36 -19.95 -15.71 -18.61
C GLY A 36 -18.69 -15.57 -19.45
N ARG A 37 -18.59 -14.42 -20.14
CA ARG A 37 -17.39 -14.01 -20.90
C ARG A 37 -16.74 -12.76 -20.35
N ASP A 38 -17.43 -12.04 -19.47
CA ASP A 38 -16.96 -10.80 -18.86
C ASP A 38 -15.69 -11.00 -18.03
N HIS A 39 -14.93 -9.96 -17.83
CA HIS A 39 -13.94 -9.91 -16.77
C HIS A 39 -14.63 -10.12 -15.42
N VAL A 40 -13.90 -10.52 -14.38
CA VAL A 40 -14.51 -10.83 -13.08
C VAL A 40 -13.71 -10.16 -11.96
N LEU A 41 -14.41 -9.44 -11.09
CA LEU A 41 -13.86 -8.95 -9.84
C LEU A 41 -14.41 -9.80 -8.68
N ILE A 42 -13.54 -10.53 -7.99
CA ILE A 42 -13.87 -11.29 -6.78
C ILE A 42 -13.45 -10.46 -5.58
N SER A 43 -14.43 -9.88 -4.89
CA SER A 43 -14.22 -9.02 -3.73
C SER A 43 -14.72 -9.70 -2.46
N GLY A 44 -13.95 -9.63 -1.38
CA GLY A 44 -14.35 -10.21 -0.09
C GLY A 44 -13.26 -10.13 0.95
N ASP A 45 -13.62 -10.37 2.20
CA ASP A 45 -12.71 -10.36 3.33
C ASP A 45 -11.52 -11.33 3.15
N THR A 46 -10.47 -11.13 3.92
CA THR A 46 -9.35 -12.07 3.98
C THR A 46 -9.84 -13.46 4.42
N ALA A 47 -9.24 -14.52 3.88
CA ALA A 47 -9.62 -15.91 4.13
C ALA A 47 -11.04 -16.31 3.66
N SER A 48 -11.67 -15.58 2.74
CA SER A 48 -12.95 -15.96 2.11
C SER A 48 -12.80 -16.96 0.95
N GLY A 49 -11.61 -17.51 0.71
CA GLY A 49 -11.37 -18.49 -0.36
C GLY A 49 -11.37 -17.90 -1.78
N LYS A 50 -10.95 -16.64 -1.94
CA LYS A 50 -10.89 -15.94 -3.25
C LYS A 50 -9.99 -16.63 -4.27
N THR A 51 -8.85 -17.16 -3.82
CA THR A 51 -7.92 -17.88 -4.70
C THR A 51 -8.60 -19.11 -5.29
N GLU A 52 -9.26 -19.90 -4.48
CA GLU A 52 -10.01 -21.08 -4.91
C GLU A 52 -11.22 -20.68 -5.76
N ALA A 53 -11.90 -19.58 -5.43
CA ALA A 53 -13.00 -19.02 -6.23
C ALA A 53 -12.60 -18.73 -7.68
N ALA A 54 -11.33 -18.31 -7.91
CA ALA A 54 -10.78 -18.11 -9.25
C ALA A 54 -10.27 -19.42 -9.88
N PHE A 55 -9.49 -20.21 -9.14
CA PHE A 55 -8.80 -21.38 -9.75
C PHE A 55 -9.73 -22.57 -10.00
N LEU A 56 -10.72 -22.84 -9.16
CA LEU A 56 -11.65 -23.95 -9.39
C LEU A 56 -12.34 -23.86 -10.78
N PRO A 57 -13.00 -22.75 -11.15
CA PRO A 57 -13.64 -22.63 -12.45
C PRO A 57 -12.65 -22.48 -13.61
N VAL A 58 -11.46 -21.85 -13.40
CA VAL A 58 -10.43 -21.72 -14.43
C VAL A 58 -9.83 -23.09 -14.78
N LEU A 59 -9.45 -23.89 -13.78
CA LEU A 59 -8.87 -25.23 -13.97
C LEU A 59 -9.92 -26.26 -14.40
N SER A 60 -11.21 -25.94 -14.30
CA SER A 60 -12.32 -26.75 -14.86
C SER A 60 -12.51 -26.56 -16.36
N GLN A 61 -11.74 -25.70 -17.00
CA GLN A 61 -11.83 -25.43 -18.44
C GLN A 61 -10.63 -26.06 -19.17
N PRO A 62 -10.79 -26.45 -20.44
CA PRO A 62 -9.64 -26.83 -21.25
C PRO A 62 -8.64 -25.69 -21.33
N LEU A 63 -7.41 -25.92 -20.93
CA LEU A 63 -6.33 -24.96 -21.02
C LEU A 63 -5.46 -25.38 -22.23
N PRO A 64 -5.50 -24.65 -23.36
CA PRO A 64 -4.74 -25.01 -24.54
C PRO A 64 -3.24 -24.85 -24.31
N GLY A 65 -2.41 -25.73 -24.91
CA GLY A 65 -0.99 -25.49 -25.15
C GLY A 65 -0.80 -25.00 -26.60
N PRO A 66 0.37 -24.48 -27.01
CA PRO A 66 1.58 -24.26 -26.21
C PRO A 66 1.55 -22.92 -25.45
N GLY A 67 2.48 -22.75 -24.52
CA GLY A 67 2.60 -21.55 -23.72
C GLY A 67 1.76 -21.56 -22.44
N PHE A 68 1.95 -20.56 -21.59
CA PHE A 68 1.19 -20.41 -20.38
C PHE A 68 -0.25 -20.03 -20.69
N SER A 69 -1.21 -20.77 -20.16
CA SER A 69 -2.65 -20.51 -20.35
C SER A 69 -3.22 -19.58 -19.29
N VAL A 70 -2.59 -19.55 -18.11
CA VAL A 70 -2.99 -18.72 -16.97
C VAL A 70 -1.79 -17.94 -16.44
N LEU A 71 -1.90 -16.63 -16.38
CA LEU A 71 -0.96 -15.74 -15.73
C LEU A 71 -1.54 -15.28 -14.38
N TYR A 72 -0.86 -15.60 -13.29
CA TYR A 72 -1.22 -15.12 -11.95
C TYR A 72 -0.20 -14.10 -11.47
N VAL A 73 -0.65 -12.88 -11.20
CA VAL A 73 0.19 -11.76 -10.79
C VAL A 73 -0.15 -11.36 -9.36
N SER A 74 0.87 -11.26 -8.51
CA SER A 74 0.71 -10.84 -7.11
C SER A 74 1.72 -9.74 -6.75
N PRO A 75 1.38 -8.83 -5.81
CA PRO A 75 2.27 -7.73 -5.43
C PRO A 75 3.51 -8.18 -4.65
N LEU A 76 3.48 -9.33 -4.00
CA LEU A 76 4.54 -9.78 -3.10
C LEU A 76 5.05 -11.18 -3.43
N ARG A 77 6.39 -11.35 -3.41
CA ARG A 77 7.06 -12.66 -3.61
C ARG A 77 6.68 -13.68 -2.54
N ALA A 78 6.55 -13.25 -1.29
CA ALA A 78 6.16 -14.11 -0.18
C ALA A 78 4.76 -14.70 -0.40
N LEU A 79 3.81 -13.86 -0.84
CA LEU A 79 2.46 -14.29 -1.17
C LEU A 79 2.45 -15.28 -2.35
N LEU A 80 3.29 -15.07 -3.38
CA LEU A 80 3.42 -16.01 -4.49
C LEU A 80 3.93 -17.39 -4.03
N ASN A 81 4.90 -17.44 -3.11
CA ASN A 81 5.42 -18.70 -2.58
C ASN A 81 4.33 -19.48 -1.84
N ASP A 82 3.53 -18.78 -1.02
CA ASP A 82 2.43 -19.37 -0.26
C ASP A 82 1.31 -19.88 -1.20
N GLN A 83 0.88 -19.05 -2.15
CA GLN A 83 -0.14 -19.42 -3.11
C GLN A 83 0.31 -20.53 -4.07
N ALA A 84 1.61 -20.59 -4.42
CA ALA A 84 2.12 -21.59 -5.34
C ALA A 84 1.86 -23.04 -4.88
N GLU A 85 1.97 -23.31 -3.57
CA GLU A 85 1.67 -24.65 -3.03
C GLU A 85 0.18 -24.99 -3.17
N ARG A 86 -0.70 -24.04 -2.85
CA ARG A 86 -2.15 -24.22 -2.96
C ARG A 86 -2.57 -24.44 -4.41
N VAL A 87 -2.06 -23.62 -5.32
CA VAL A 87 -2.37 -23.72 -6.77
C VAL A 87 -1.79 -25.01 -7.36
N ARG A 88 -0.60 -25.49 -6.93
CA ARG A 88 -0.05 -26.77 -7.35
C ARG A 88 -0.93 -27.94 -6.96
N ARG A 89 -1.49 -27.93 -5.75
CA ARG A 89 -2.43 -28.98 -5.33
C ARG A 89 -3.64 -29.05 -6.25
N LEU A 90 -4.27 -27.91 -6.55
CA LEU A 90 -5.40 -27.86 -7.48
C LEU A 90 -4.97 -28.24 -8.92
N GLY A 91 -3.82 -27.74 -9.38
CA GLY A 91 -3.27 -28.04 -10.69
C GLY A 91 -2.97 -29.53 -10.89
N ALA A 92 -2.53 -30.23 -9.83
CA ALA A 92 -2.29 -31.67 -9.88
C ALA A 92 -3.54 -32.47 -10.20
N TYR A 93 -4.72 -32.09 -9.65
CA TYR A 93 -5.99 -32.74 -10.00
C TYR A 93 -6.37 -32.50 -11.46
N ALA A 94 -6.11 -31.31 -12.00
CA ALA A 94 -6.42 -30.97 -13.39
C ALA A 94 -5.34 -31.43 -14.39
N GLY A 95 -4.22 -31.99 -13.94
CA GLY A 95 -3.09 -32.31 -14.81
C GLY A 95 -2.38 -31.06 -15.36
N VAL A 96 -2.52 -29.88 -14.70
CA VAL A 96 -2.03 -28.60 -15.16
C VAL A 96 -0.74 -28.24 -14.40
N PRO A 97 0.40 -28.02 -15.10
CA PRO A 97 1.65 -27.64 -14.46
C PRO A 97 1.58 -26.20 -13.91
N VAL A 98 2.29 -25.97 -12.80
CA VAL A 98 2.32 -24.68 -12.11
C VAL A 98 3.75 -24.22 -11.93
N HIS A 99 4.09 -23.08 -12.51
CA HIS A 99 5.42 -22.50 -12.54
C HIS A 99 5.48 -21.23 -11.71
N LEU A 100 6.54 -21.11 -10.91
CA LEU A 100 6.81 -19.92 -10.11
C LEU A 100 7.98 -19.16 -10.73
N TRP A 101 7.79 -17.83 -10.93
CA TRP A 101 8.81 -16.99 -11.56
C TRP A 101 8.91 -15.61 -10.88
N HIS A 102 9.90 -15.46 -10.02
CA HIS A 102 10.29 -14.19 -9.40
C HIS A 102 11.79 -14.19 -9.07
N GLY A 103 12.30 -13.06 -8.54
CA GLY A 103 13.73 -12.86 -8.30
C GLY A 103 14.43 -13.98 -7.55
N ASP A 104 13.72 -14.59 -6.58
CA ASP A 104 14.30 -15.59 -5.66
C ASP A 104 14.20 -17.04 -6.20
N VAL A 105 13.56 -17.26 -7.34
CA VAL A 105 13.43 -18.59 -7.96
C VAL A 105 14.71 -18.96 -8.70
N ALA A 106 15.19 -20.19 -8.48
CA ALA A 106 16.40 -20.71 -9.09
C ALA A 106 16.38 -20.63 -10.63
N ARG A 107 17.52 -20.30 -11.25
CA ARG A 107 17.65 -20.17 -12.72
C ARG A 107 17.28 -21.46 -13.46
N THR A 108 17.58 -22.62 -12.86
CA THR A 108 17.22 -23.93 -13.42
C THR A 108 15.72 -24.13 -13.54
N ALA A 109 14.94 -23.73 -12.52
CA ALA A 109 13.48 -23.80 -12.53
C ALA A 109 12.88 -22.86 -13.60
N LYS A 110 13.43 -21.64 -13.74
CA LYS A 110 13.02 -20.69 -14.79
C LYS A 110 13.30 -21.22 -16.19
N ARG A 111 14.49 -21.80 -16.43
CA ARG A 111 14.83 -22.43 -17.72
C ARG A 111 13.90 -23.59 -18.05
N ARG A 112 13.53 -24.41 -17.06
CA ARG A 112 12.56 -25.50 -17.25
C ARG A 112 11.18 -24.96 -17.65
N ALA A 113 10.70 -23.88 -16.99
CA ALA A 113 9.45 -23.24 -17.33
C ALA A 113 9.47 -22.62 -18.75
N GLU A 114 10.62 -22.10 -19.18
CA GLU A 114 10.82 -21.51 -20.49
C GLU A 114 10.91 -22.58 -21.60
N SER A 115 11.58 -23.70 -21.34
CA SER A 115 11.74 -24.79 -22.34
C SER A 115 10.47 -25.64 -22.51
N ARG A 116 9.59 -25.67 -21.53
CA ARG A 116 8.30 -26.39 -21.56
C ARG A 116 7.21 -25.49 -20.95
N PRO A 117 6.87 -24.39 -21.62
CA PRO A 117 5.84 -23.50 -21.12
C PRO A 117 4.47 -24.16 -21.22
N GLY A 118 3.66 -24.03 -20.15
CA GLY A 118 2.31 -24.58 -20.11
C GLY A 118 1.64 -24.34 -18.77
N GLY A 119 0.32 -24.42 -18.73
CA GLY A 119 -0.46 -24.29 -17.51
C GLY A 119 -0.42 -22.88 -16.89
N VAL A 120 -0.04 -22.80 -15.60
CA VAL A 120 -0.11 -21.61 -14.78
C VAL A 120 1.28 -21.02 -14.53
N LEU A 121 1.46 -19.73 -14.79
CA LEU A 121 2.64 -18.96 -14.41
C LEU A 121 2.29 -18.00 -13.26
N LEU A 122 2.94 -18.14 -12.10
CA LEU A 122 2.85 -17.22 -10.97
C LEU A 122 4.05 -16.26 -10.99
N THR A 123 3.80 -14.94 -10.99
CA THR A 123 4.86 -13.93 -11.10
C THR A 123 4.50 -12.60 -10.42
N THR A 124 5.48 -11.66 -10.38
CA THR A 124 5.27 -10.26 -9.98
C THR A 124 5.37 -9.33 -11.20
N PRO A 125 4.83 -8.09 -11.14
CA PRO A 125 4.96 -7.12 -12.23
C PRO A 125 6.42 -6.88 -12.65
N GLU A 126 7.34 -6.77 -11.69
CA GLU A 126 8.76 -6.53 -11.93
C GLU A 126 9.43 -7.71 -12.66
N SER A 127 9.00 -8.93 -12.35
CA SER A 127 9.51 -10.13 -13.01
C SER A 127 8.96 -10.29 -14.43
N LEU A 128 7.72 -9.85 -14.62
CA LEU A 128 7.09 -9.80 -15.94
C LEU A 128 7.77 -8.75 -16.82
N GLU A 129 8.07 -7.56 -16.26
CA GLU A 129 8.85 -6.52 -16.92
C GLU A 129 10.24 -7.03 -17.34
N ALA A 130 10.91 -7.76 -16.45
CA ALA A 130 12.20 -8.35 -16.73
C ALA A 130 12.13 -9.42 -17.87
N MET A 131 11.00 -10.12 -18.02
CA MET A 131 10.79 -11.00 -19.20
C MET A 131 10.67 -10.16 -20.47
N CYS A 132 9.91 -9.07 -20.46
CA CYS A 132 9.74 -8.18 -21.60
C CYS A 132 11.09 -7.58 -22.06
N VAL A 133 11.90 -7.11 -21.13
CA VAL A 133 13.19 -6.47 -21.45
C VAL A 133 14.28 -7.47 -21.83
N HIS A 134 14.38 -8.61 -21.12
CA HIS A 134 15.54 -9.51 -21.27
C HIS A 134 15.24 -10.80 -22.03
N ARG A 135 13.97 -11.09 -22.36
CA ARG A 135 13.52 -12.33 -22.99
C ARG A 135 12.45 -12.08 -24.07
N ALA A 136 12.52 -10.94 -24.72
CA ALA A 136 11.55 -10.49 -25.70
C ALA A 136 11.25 -11.57 -26.78
N LEU A 137 12.28 -12.26 -27.28
CA LEU A 137 12.15 -13.31 -28.29
C LEU A 137 11.39 -14.55 -27.83
N SER A 138 11.31 -14.79 -26.51
CA SER A 138 10.58 -15.92 -25.94
C SER A 138 9.09 -15.60 -25.71
N LEU A 139 8.70 -14.32 -25.64
CA LEU A 139 7.33 -13.93 -25.27
C LEU A 139 6.24 -14.51 -26.18
N PRO A 140 6.41 -14.53 -27.53
CA PRO A 140 5.41 -15.12 -28.41
C PRO A 140 5.13 -16.60 -28.10
N VAL A 141 6.15 -17.36 -27.75
CA VAL A 141 6.01 -18.78 -27.37
C VAL A 141 5.45 -18.93 -25.95
N LEU A 142 5.91 -18.10 -25.02
CA LEU A 142 5.49 -18.18 -23.62
C LEU A 142 4.01 -17.83 -23.42
N PHE A 143 3.47 -16.88 -24.19
CA PHE A 143 2.13 -16.32 -23.98
C PHE A 143 1.14 -16.59 -25.12
N ALA A 144 1.50 -17.40 -26.14
CA ALA A 144 0.60 -17.75 -27.23
C ALA A 144 -0.72 -18.37 -26.77
N GLY A 145 -0.70 -19.17 -25.72
CA GLY A 145 -1.87 -19.85 -25.15
C GLY A 145 -2.58 -19.08 -24.04
N LEU A 146 -2.23 -17.81 -23.79
CA LEU A 146 -2.76 -17.06 -22.66
C LEU A 146 -4.28 -16.83 -22.78
N ARG A 147 -5.05 -17.37 -21.83
CA ARG A 147 -6.52 -17.24 -21.75
C ARG A 147 -7.00 -16.49 -20.52
N PHE A 148 -6.29 -16.62 -19.41
CA PHE A 148 -6.67 -15.99 -18.16
C PHE A 148 -5.52 -15.21 -17.53
N VAL A 149 -5.83 -14.04 -17.03
CA VAL A 149 -4.94 -13.26 -16.17
C VAL A 149 -5.65 -13.09 -14.81
N ILE A 150 -5.05 -13.62 -13.76
CA ILE A 150 -5.53 -13.47 -12.39
C ILE A 150 -4.63 -12.45 -11.69
N VAL A 151 -5.19 -11.35 -11.22
CA VAL A 151 -4.48 -10.31 -10.46
C VAL A 151 -4.89 -10.42 -9.00
N ASP A 152 -3.95 -10.91 -8.18
CA ASP A 152 -4.17 -11.07 -6.74
C ASP A 152 -3.88 -9.79 -5.98
N GLU A 153 -4.61 -9.59 -4.87
CA GLU A 153 -4.55 -8.36 -4.07
C GLU A 153 -4.64 -7.10 -4.94
N LEU A 154 -5.62 -7.10 -5.87
CA LEU A 154 -5.80 -6.04 -6.87
C LEU A 154 -5.78 -4.64 -6.27
N HIS A 155 -6.35 -4.46 -5.06
CA HIS A 155 -6.37 -3.19 -4.35
C HIS A 155 -4.96 -2.61 -4.07
N ALA A 156 -3.92 -3.44 -3.98
CA ALA A 156 -2.54 -3.00 -3.80
C ALA A 156 -1.91 -2.41 -5.08
N PHE A 157 -2.57 -2.57 -6.22
CA PHE A 157 -2.15 -2.01 -7.50
C PHE A 157 -2.93 -0.74 -7.86
N LEU A 158 -4.20 -0.66 -7.44
CA LEU A 158 -5.05 0.47 -7.80
C LEU A 158 -4.49 1.80 -7.26
N GLY A 159 -4.43 2.80 -8.11
CA GLY A 159 -3.92 4.13 -7.77
C GLY A 159 -2.41 4.22 -7.55
N THR A 160 -1.64 3.22 -7.98
CA THR A 160 -0.19 3.19 -7.79
C THR A 160 0.57 3.11 -9.12
N GLY A 161 1.82 3.59 -9.15
CA GLY A 161 2.70 3.42 -10.32
C GLY A 161 2.89 1.95 -10.71
N ARG A 162 2.90 1.01 -9.74
CA ARG A 162 2.93 -0.44 -10.03
C ARG A 162 1.68 -0.92 -10.75
N GLY A 163 0.53 -0.35 -10.44
CA GLY A 163 -0.72 -0.64 -11.14
C GLY A 163 -0.69 -0.14 -12.58
N VAL A 164 -0.17 1.07 -12.80
CA VAL A 164 0.03 1.63 -14.16
C VAL A 164 1.02 0.77 -14.96
N GLN A 165 2.14 0.35 -14.36
CA GLN A 165 3.09 -0.59 -14.96
C GLN A 165 2.41 -1.91 -15.32
N LEU A 166 1.66 -2.52 -14.40
CA LEU A 166 0.97 -3.79 -14.65
C LEU A 166 -0.05 -3.66 -15.77
N ALA A 167 -0.85 -2.59 -15.79
CA ALA A 167 -1.81 -2.33 -16.86
C ALA A 167 -1.12 -2.23 -18.24
N SER A 168 0.04 -1.57 -18.32
CA SER A 168 0.85 -1.50 -19.52
C SER A 168 1.38 -2.87 -19.94
N LEU A 169 1.94 -3.64 -19.00
CA LEU A 169 2.44 -4.99 -19.25
C LEU A 169 1.33 -5.92 -19.79
N LEU A 170 0.14 -5.88 -19.19
CA LEU A 170 -1.00 -6.69 -19.64
C LEU A 170 -1.47 -6.32 -21.06
N ARG A 171 -1.39 -5.03 -21.45
CA ARG A 171 -1.67 -4.60 -22.83
C ARG A 171 -0.61 -5.11 -23.81
N ARG A 172 0.67 -5.07 -23.43
CA ARG A 172 1.79 -5.58 -24.24
C ARG A 172 1.67 -7.08 -24.45
N LEU A 173 1.40 -7.86 -23.39
CA LEU A 173 1.23 -9.31 -23.46
C LEU A 173 0.01 -9.75 -24.29
N ALA A 174 -1.04 -8.95 -24.33
CA ALA A 174 -2.23 -9.24 -25.13
C ALA A 174 -1.91 -9.38 -26.64
N ARG A 175 -0.79 -8.82 -27.10
CA ARG A 175 -0.33 -8.94 -28.51
C ARG A 175 0.19 -10.32 -28.86
N TYR A 176 0.62 -11.10 -27.86
CA TYR A 176 1.19 -12.44 -28.06
C TYR A 176 0.15 -13.56 -27.96
N GLY A 177 -0.98 -13.29 -27.29
CA GLY A 177 -2.08 -14.25 -27.17
C GLY A 177 -2.91 -14.37 -28.43
N ALA A 178 -3.33 -15.58 -28.77
CA ALA A 178 -4.22 -15.83 -29.90
C ALA A 178 -5.61 -15.17 -29.76
N GLN A 179 -6.04 -14.90 -28.52
CA GLN A 179 -7.29 -14.23 -28.17
C GLN A 179 -7.08 -13.33 -26.95
N PRO A 180 -7.90 -12.29 -26.76
CA PRO A 180 -7.84 -11.47 -25.56
C PRO A 180 -8.03 -12.31 -24.29
N ALA A 181 -7.07 -12.24 -23.38
CA ALA A 181 -7.13 -12.96 -22.12
C ALA A 181 -8.22 -12.37 -21.20
N ARG A 182 -9.00 -13.25 -20.60
CA ARG A 182 -10.00 -12.86 -19.62
C ARG A 182 -9.32 -12.53 -18.30
N ARG A 183 -9.64 -11.36 -17.72
CA ARG A 183 -9.02 -10.87 -16.49
C ARG A 183 -9.91 -11.18 -15.28
N ILE A 184 -9.29 -11.64 -14.20
CA ILE A 184 -9.94 -11.95 -12.93
C ILE A 184 -9.17 -11.21 -11.84
N GLY A 185 -9.80 -10.28 -11.15
CA GLY A 185 -9.23 -9.55 -10.02
C GLY A 185 -9.65 -10.17 -8.70
N LEU A 186 -8.68 -10.45 -7.82
CA LEU A 186 -8.95 -10.85 -6.44
C LEU A 186 -8.63 -9.69 -5.54
N SER A 187 -9.56 -9.26 -4.70
CA SER A 187 -9.34 -8.11 -3.85
C SER A 187 -9.97 -8.28 -2.46
N ALA A 188 -9.36 -7.64 -1.46
CA ALA A 188 -10.09 -7.32 -0.25
C ALA A 188 -11.28 -6.40 -0.58
N THR A 189 -12.14 -6.14 0.37
CA THR A 189 -13.24 -5.18 0.19
C THR A 189 -12.68 -3.81 -0.21
N ILE A 190 -13.19 -3.25 -1.29
CA ILE A 190 -12.79 -1.95 -1.86
C ILE A 190 -13.96 -0.99 -1.68
N GLY A 191 -13.69 0.25 -1.30
CA GLY A 191 -14.72 1.29 -1.12
C GLY A 191 -15.43 1.67 -2.44
N ASP A 192 -14.71 1.60 -3.56
CA ASP A 192 -15.25 1.82 -4.91
C ASP A 192 -14.76 0.74 -5.86
N THR A 193 -15.69 -0.01 -6.44
CA THR A 193 -15.38 -1.07 -7.43
C THR A 193 -15.19 -0.53 -8.84
N GLY A 194 -15.57 0.71 -9.14
CA GLY A 194 -15.50 1.30 -10.47
C GLY A 194 -14.06 1.31 -11.01
N ARG A 195 -13.09 1.74 -10.19
CA ARG A 195 -11.66 1.73 -10.58
C ARG A 195 -11.12 0.33 -10.78
N ALA A 196 -11.55 -0.64 -9.97
CA ALA A 196 -11.15 -2.03 -10.13
C ALA A 196 -11.69 -2.63 -11.44
N ARG A 197 -12.94 -2.33 -11.79
CA ARG A 197 -13.56 -2.73 -13.06
C ARG A 197 -12.84 -2.08 -14.24
N ALA A 198 -12.58 -0.78 -14.18
CA ALA A 198 -11.82 -0.05 -15.22
C ALA A 198 -10.42 -0.66 -15.43
N PHE A 199 -9.72 -1.06 -14.35
CA PHE A 199 -8.42 -1.72 -14.45
C PHE A 199 -8.51 -3.10 -15.13
N LEU A 200 -9.53 -3.89 -14.78
CA LEU A 200 -9.74 -5.21 -15.38
C LEU A 200 -10.24 -5.13 -16.83
N GLY A 201 -11.01 -4.10 -17.15
CA GLY A 201 -11.69 -3.89 -18.43
C GLY A 201 -13.19 -4.14 -18.31
N GLU A 202 -13.96 -3.53 -19.20
CA GLU A 202 -15.41 -3.70 -19.27
C GLU A 202 -15.78 -4.59 -20.48
N PRO A 203 -16.82 -5.41 -20.38
CA PRO A 203 -17.70 -5.60 -19.22
C PRO A 203 -17.04 -6.44 -18.11
N CYS A 204 -17.35 -6.12 -16.84
CA CYS A 204 -16.80 -6.77 -15.66
C CYS A 204 -17.88 -7.12 -14.62
N THR A 205 -18.03 -8.40 -14.33
CA THR A 205 -18.95 -8.92 -13.32
C THR A 205 -18.30 -8.88 -11.93
N VAL A 206 -19.02 -8.35 -10.92
CA VAL A 206 -18.55 -8.29 -9.54
C VAL A 206 -19.16 -9.43 -8.73
N CYS A 207 -18.31 -10.27 -8.14
CA CYS A 207 -18.68 -11.33 -7.21
C CYS A 207 -18.27 -10.88 -5.80
N ALA A 208 -19.23 -10.62 -4.95
CA ALA A 208 -19.03 -10.10 -3.60
C ALA A 208 -19.88 -10.83 -2.55
N GLY A 209 -20.11 -12.12 -2.75
CA GLY A 209 -20.93 -12.94 -1.89
C GLY A 209 -20.59 -12.78 -0.41
N ALA A 210 -21.57 -12.39 0.38
CA ALA A 210 -21.39 -12.15 1.80
C ALA A 210 -21.16 -13.48 2.54
N GLY A 211 -19.93 -13.66 3.01
CA GLY A 211 -19.64 -14.69 4.02
C GLY A 211 -20.27 -14.37 5.38
N PRO A 212 -20.26 -15.31 6.33
CA PRO A 212 -20.77 -15.05 7.68
C PRO A 212 -20.04 -13.87 8.30
N ARG A 213 -20.81 -12.86 8.76
CA ARG A 213 -20.26 -11.70 9.45
C ARG A 213 -19.62 -12.16 10.77
N LYS A 214 -18.31 -12.04 10.87
CA LYS A 214 -17.60 -12.29 12.13
C LYS A 214 -17.74 -11.07 13.03
N ARG A 215 -18.01 -11.31 14.30
CA ARG A 215 -17.98 -10.25 15.31
C ARG A 215 -16.53 -9.78 15.48
N THR A 216 -16.34 -8.47 15.62
CA THR A 216 -15.04 -7.88 15.88
C THR A 216 -15.09 -7.20 17.25
N MET A 217 -14.27 -7.69 18.18
CA MET A 217 -14.07 -7.10 19.49
C MET A 217 -12.86 -6.19 19.42
N LEU A 218 -13.05 -4.90 19.69
CA LEU A 218 -12.00 -3.88 19.67
C LEU A 218 -11.85 -3.28 21.04
N HIS A 219 -10.60 -3.02 21.42
CA HIS A 219 -10.21 -2.24 22.58
C HIS A 219 -9.22 -1.17 22.12
N LEU A 220 -9.41 0.06 22.55
CA LEU A 220 -8.52 1.18 22.31
C LEU A 220 -8.07 1.75 23.65
N ARG A 221 -6.76 1.80 23.85
CA ARG A 221 -6.13 2.37 25.04
C ARG A 221 -5.32 3.61 24.66
N TYR A 222 -5.48 4.67 25.45
CA TYR A 222 -4.61 5.82 25.37
C TYR A 222 -3.41 5.62 26.30
N ASP A 223 -2.21 5.67 25.73
CA ASP A 223 -0.95 5.45 26.44
C ASP A 223 0.05 6.55 26.06
N PRO A 224 0.04 7.70 26.75
CA PRO A 224 0.90 8.85 26.43
C PRO A 224 2.38 8.55 26.61
N ASP A 225 2.74 7.64 27.51
CA ASP A 225 4.13 7.24 27.75
C ASP A 225 4.66 6.33 26.65
N GLY A 226 3.76 5.72 25.87
CA GLY A 226 4.09 4.82 24.75
C GLY A 226 4.76 3.52 25.18
N ASP A 227 4.71 3.16 26.49
CA ASP A 227 5.24 1.91 27.01
C ASP A 227 4.15 0.84 27.07
N VAL A 228 3.90 0.25 25.89
CA VAL A 228 2.93 -0.83 25.71
C VAL A 228 3.49 -2.21 26.08
N VAL A 229 4.75 -2.31 26.54
CA VAL A 229 5.47 -3.58 26.67
C VAL A 229 4.84 -4.51 27.70
N ASP A 230 4.56 -4.01 28.91
CA ASP A 230 3.99 -4.84 29.98
C ASP A 230 2.58 -5.33 29.63
N ASP A 231 1.79 -4.47 28.98
CA ASP A 231 0.46 -4.83 28.50
C ASP A 231 0.53 -5.90 27.40
N LEU A 232 1.47 -5.75 26.45
CA LEU A 232 1.69 -6.74 25.41
C LEU A 232 2.18 -8.08 25.96
N LEU A 233 3.06 -8.08 26.95
CA LEU A 233 3.50 -9.30 27.62
C LEU A 233 2.32 -10.02 28.29
N ALA A 234 1.44 -9.29 28.98
CA ALA A 234 0.24 -9.84 29.57
C ALA A 234 -0.75 -10.39 28.53
N LEU A 235 -0.96 -9.67 27.41
CA LEU A 235 -1.87 -10.07 26.35
C LEU A 235 -1.38 -11.28 25.55
N THR A 236 -0.06 -11.45 25.39
CA THR A 236 0.55 -12.48 24.54
C THR A 236 1.11 -13.68 25.30
N GLY A 237 1.09 -13.66 26.65
CA GLY A 237 1.64 -14.72 27.51
C GLY A 237 1.00 -16.10 27.34
N GLY A 238 -0.14 -16.22 26.67
CA GLY A 238 -0.81 -17.50 26.37
C GLY A 238 -1.48 -17.50 25.00
N ARG A 239 -1.16 -16.53 24.13
CA ARG A 239 -1.82 -16.31 22.83
C ARG A 239 -0.80 -16.01 21.74
N LYS A 240 -1.20 -16.23 20.49
CA LYS A 240 -0.45 -15.81 19.31
C LYS A 240 -0.97 -14.46 18.81
N ALA A 241 -0.07 -13.49 18.65
CA ALA A 241 -0.44 -12.17 18.21
C ALA A 241 0.37 -11.68 17.00
N LEU A 242 -0.24 -10.79 16.21
CA LEU A 242 0.46 -9.90 15.29
C LEU A 242 0.41 -8.49 15.85
N VAL A 243 1.58 -7.88 16.06
CA VAL A 243 1.72 -6.52 16.57
C VAL A 243 2.19 -5.62 15.44
N PHE A 244 1.29 -4.81 14.89
CA PHE A 244 1.59 -3.89 13.81
C PHE A 244 2.11 -2.56 14.34
N CYS A 245 3.22 -2.09 13.78
CA CYS A 245 3.80 -0.78 14.00
C CYS A 245 3.93 -0.02 12.68
N ASN A 246 3.89 1.32 12.74
CA ASN A 246 3.99 2.16 11.55
C ASN A 246 5.45 2.36 11.06
N ALA A 247 6.45 2.11 11.92
CA ALA A 247 7.86 2.30 11.61
C ALA A 247 8.70 1.05 11.88
N ARG A 248 9.69 0.76 11.01
CA ARG A 248 10.65 -0.36 11.18
C ARG A 248 11.44 -0.26 12.49
N ALA A 249 11.88 0.96 12.84
CA ALA A 249 12.61 1.20 14.09
C ALA A 249 11.75 0.83 15.32
N ARG A 250 10.44 1.14 15.30
CA ARG A 250 9.52 0.76 16.38
C ARG A 250 9.33 -0.76 16.46
N VAL A 251 9.29 -1.45 15.31
CA VAL A 251 9.25 -2.92 15.25
C VAL A 251 10.45 -3.51 15.96
N GLU A 252 11.66 -3.04 15.63
CA GLU A 252 12.91 -3.57 16.19
C GLU A 252 13.02 -3.26 17.69
N ALA A 253 12.79 -2.01 18.10
CA ALA A 253 12.85 -1.59 19.49
C ALA A 253 11.84 -2.37 20.37
N LEU A 254 10.59 -2.47 19.91
CA LEU A 254 9.55 -3.18 20.64
C LEU A 254 9.84 -4.68 20.73
N THR A 255 10.34 -5.29 19.65
CA THR A 255 10.72 -6.72 19.65
C THR A 255 11.83 -6.99 20.65
N GLN A 256 12.86 -6.15 20.67
CA GLN A 256 13.98 -6.29 21.61
C GLN A 256 13.49 -6.18 23.07
N GLU A 257 12.65 -5.18 23.36
CA GLU A 257 12.17 -4.96 24.72
C GLU A 257 11.24 -6.06 25.20
N LEU A 258 10.32 -6.54 24.35
CA LEU A 258 9.49 -7.70 24.66
C LEU A 258 10.33 -8.96 24.93
N THR A 259 11.38 -9.18 24.11
CA THR A 259 12.28 -10.32 24.29
C THR A 259 13.07 -10.21 25.59
N ARG A 260 13.55 -9.02 25.94
CA ARG A 260 14.32 -8.75 27.15
C ARG A 260 13.49 -8.93 28.43
N ARG A 261 12.23 -8.44 28.44
CA ARG A 261 11.34 -8.51 29.61
C ARG A 261 10.56 -9.82 29.71
N SER A 262 10.54 -10.65 28.65
CA SER A 262 9.83 -11.92 28.67
C SER A 262 10.42 -12.88 29.68
N ALA A 263 9.58 -13.44 30.57
CA ALA A 263 9.97 -14.44 31.53
C ALA A 263 10.23 -15.86 30.94
N GLY A 264 10.14 -15.99 29.60
CA GLY A 264 10.29 -17.25 28.88
C GLY A 264 8.94 -17.86 28.45
N GLY A 265 8.98 -18.83 27.55
CA GLY A 265 7.79 -19.53 27.03
C GLY A 265 7.09 -18.85 25.85
N ALA A 266 7.11 -17.53 25.72
CA ALA A 266 6.62 -16.78 24.58
C ALA A 266 7.77 -16.33 23.68
N VAL A 267 7.52 -16.28 22.36
CA VAL A 267 8.51 -15.85 21.36
C VAL A 267 8.11 -14.50 20.75
N TYR A 268 9.09 -13.60 20.61
CA TYR A 268 8.90 -12.28 19.98
C TYR A 268 9.88 -12.12 18.82
N LEU A 269 9.36 -11.86 17.63
CA LEU A 269 10.13 -11.87 16.39
C LEU A 269 9.78 -10.66 15.54
N PRO A 270 10.79 -9.94 14.96
CA PRO A 270 10.52 -8.82 14.07
C PRO A 270 10.18 -9.30 12.65
N HIS A 271 9.37 -8.52 11.94
CA HIS A 271 9.07 -8.79 10.53
C HIS A 271 8.81 -7.49 9.75
N HIS A 272 9.76 -7.11 8.89
CA HIS A 272 9.65 -5.95 8.00
C HIS A 272 10.46 -6.11 6.73
N GLY A 273 10.23 -5.24 5.74
CA GLY A 273 10.81 -5.36 4.41
C GLY A 273 12.35 -5.30 4.33
N SER A 274 13.01 -4.69 5.32
CA SER A 274 14.47 -4.57 5.37
C SER A 274 15.19 -5.84 5.85
N LEU A 275 14.48 -6.76 6.50
CA LEU A 275 15.06 -8.03 6.94
C LEU A 275 15.36 -8.96 5.77
N ASP A 276 16.42 -9.76 5.89
CA ASP A 276 16.71 -10.84 4.95
C ASP A 276 15.55 -11.84 4.88
N ARG A 277 15.46 -12.54 3.76
CA ARG A 277 14.42 -13.57 3.55
C ARG A 277 14.46 -14.67 4.62
N ARG A 278 15.67 -15.07 5.05
CA ARG A 278 15.83 -16.12 6.05
C ARG A 278 15.31 -15.66 7.42
N GLU A 279 15.60 -14.42 7.81
CA GLU A 279 15.11 -13.84 9.07
C GLU A 279 13.58 -13.78 9.07
N ARG A 280 12.95 -13.33 7.98
CA ARG A 280 11.49 -13.33 7.86
C ARG A 280 10.88 -14.73 7.91
N ALA A 281 11.48 -15.69 7.22
CA ALA A 281 11.03 -17.09 7.27
C ALA A 281 11.18 -17.71 8.69
N VAL A 282 12.23 -17.33 9.42
CA VAL A 282 12.41 -17.73 10.83
C VAL A 282 11.30 -17.15 11.70
N ALA A 283 10.92 -15.87 11.49
CA ALA A 283 9.84 -15.24 12.24
C ALA A 283 8.48 -15.94 11.97
N GLU A 284 8.16 -16.20 10.71
CA GLU A 284 6.92 -16.87 10.30
C GLU A 284 6.85 -18.32 10.84
N ALA A 285 7.94 -19.08 10.73
CA ALA A 285 8.03 -20.44 11.26
C ALA A 285 8.00 -20.45 12.80
N GLY A 286 8.68 -19.49 13.44
CA GLY A 286 8.75 -19.37 14.89
C GLY A 286 7.36 -19.18 15.50
N LEU A 287 6.54 -18.26 15.01
CA LEU A 287 5.19 -18.08 15.55
C LEU A 287 4.30 -19.32 15.32
N ARG A 288 4.49 -20.03 14.19
CA ARG A 288 3.75 -21.29 13.95
C ARG A 288 4.12 -22.38 14.94
N ALA A 289 5.40 -22.52 15.27
CA ALA A 289 5.92 -23.57 16.12
C ALA A 289 5.64 -23.38 17.62
N HIS A 290 5.53 -22.14 18.11
CA HIS A 290 5.31 -21.83 19.52
C HIS A 290 3.82 -21.71 19.86
N ALA A 291 3.48 -21.98 21.12
CA ALA A 291 2.10 -21.88 21.62
C ALA A 291 1.67 -20.42 21.87
N ALA A 292 2.63 -19.53 22.18
CA ALA A 292 2.39 -18.14 22.55
C ALA A 292 3.50 -17.22 22.03
N GLY A 293 3.20 -15.92 21.93
CA GLY A 293 4.13 -14.89 21.52
C GLY A 293 3.60 -14.00 20.41
N ALA A 294 4.47 -13.18 19.82
CA ALA A 294 4.06 -12.27 18.77
C ALA A 294 5.11 -12.10 17.66
N ILE A 295 4.62 -11.86 16.44
CA ILE A 295 5.42 -11.19 15.42
C ILE A 295 5.11 -9.70 15.49
N VAL A 296 6.14 -8.89 15.74
CA VAL A 296 6.07 -7.43 15.65
C VAL A 296 6.43 -7.05 14.22
N CYS A 297 5.54 -6.36 13.51
CA CYS A 297 5.69 -6.16 12.08
C CYS A 297 5.22 -4.79 11.58
N THR A 298 5.69 -4.43 10.39
CA THR A 298 5.10 -3.35 9.59
C THR A 298 3.98 -3.91 8.70
N SER A 299 3.52 -3.17 7.70
CA SER A 299 2.51 -3.62 6.72
C SER A 299 2.88 -4.91 5.94
N THR A 300 4.08 -5.46 6.11
CA THR A 300 4.52 -6.68 5.40
C THR A 300 3.65 -7.91 5.66
N LEU A 301 3.02 -7.99 6.84
CA LEU A 301 2.05 -9.05 7.19
C LEU A 301 0.59 -8.62 7.07
N GLU A 302 0.32 -7.45 6.53
CA GLU A 302 -1.02 -6.97 6.21
C GLU A 302 -1.64 -7.73 5.04
N LEU A 303 -0.84 -8.07 4.03
CA LEU A 303 -1.25 -8.86 2.87
C LEU A 303 -1.02 -10.36 3.11
N GLY A 304 -1.87 -11.17 2.59
CA GLY A 304 -2.11 -12.61 2.51
C GLY A 304 -1.10 -13.66 2.98
N ILE A 305 0.02 -13.33 3.61
CA ILE A 305 1.02 -14.31 4.09
C ILE A 305 0.42 -15.17 5.20
N ASP A 306 0.62 -16.48 5.12
CA ASP A 306 0.15 -17.43 6.12
C ASP A 306 1.13 -17.55 7.28
N VAL A 307 0.80 -16.95 8.40
CA VAL A 307 1.52 -17.06 9.67
C VAL A 307 0.85 -18.04 10.66
N GLY A 308 -0.14 -18.78 10.19
CA GLY A 308 -0.95 -19.69 11.01
C GLY A 308 -2.14 -18.99 11.70
N ALA A 309 -2.72 -19.69 12.68
CA ALA A 309 -3.80 -19.13 13.47
C ALA A 309 -3.27 -18.04 14.42
N VAL A 310 -3.89 -16.87 14.39
CA VAL A 310 -3.58 -15.72 15.23
C VAL A 310 -4.81 -15.38 16.05
N ASP A 311 -4.65 -15.27 17.36
CA ASP A 311 -5.73 -15.02 18.32
C ASP A 311 -6.02 -13.53 18.45
N LEU A 312 -4.99 -12.68 18.36
CA LEU A 312 -5.03 -11.25 18.63
C LEU A 312 -4.27 -10.48 17.57
N VAL A 313 -4.84 -9.38 17.12
CA VAL A 313 -4.15 -8.34 16.35
C VAL A 313 -3.98 -7.11 17.22
N VAL A 314 -2.76 -6.62 17.30
CA VAL A 314 -2.44 -5.39 18.01
C VAL A 314 -2.01 -4.33 16.99
N GLN A 315 -2.47 -3.11 17.17
CA GLN A 315 -2.03 -1.93 16.44
C GLN A 315 -1.41 -0.94 17.41
N VAL A 316 -0.10 -0.73 17.30
CA VAL A 316 0.62 0.33 18.02
C VAL A 316 0.62 1.57 17.15
N ASP A 317 0.14 2.67 17.68
CA ASP A 317 -0.23 3.90 16.99
C ASP A 317 -1.33 3.72 15.93
N CYS A 318 -2.01 4.82 15.56
CA CYS A 318 -3.15 4.72 14.65
C CYS A 318 -2.73 4.37 13.21
N THR A 319 -3.58 3.62 12.50
CA THR A 319 -3.43 3.43 11.06
C THR A 319 -3.80 4.70 10.31
N HIS A 320 -3.18 4.92 9.14
CA HIS A 320 -3.50 6.05 8.26
C HIS A 320 -4.77 5.80 7.44
N ALA A 321 -5.18 4.52 7.32
CA ALA A 321 -6.31 4.11 6.50
C ALA A 321 -7.20 3.10 7.23
N VAL A 322 -8.51 3.18 7.01
CA VAL A 322 -9.51 2.23 7.50
C VAL A 322 -9.33 0.86 6.84
N ALA A 323 -9.00 0.86 5.54
CA ALA A 323 -8.68 -0.36 4.79
C ALA A 323 -7.56 -1.17 5.45
N ALA A 324 -6.48 -0.49 5.89
CA ALA A 324 -5.35 -1.12 6.57
C ALA A 324 -5.79 -1.77 7.90
N LEU A 325 -6.54 -1.05 8.74
CA LEU A 325 -7.06 -1.63 9.98
C LEU A 325 -7.95 -2.85 9.72
N ARG A 326 -8.85 -2.77 8.73
CA ARG A 326 -9.71 -3.89 8.34
C ARG A 326 -8.92 -5.13 7.92
N GLN A 327 -7.87 -4.96 7.11
CA GLN A 327 -7.02 -6.04 6.63
C GLN A 327 -6.22 -6.67 7.78
N ARG A 328 -5.65 -5.84 8.69
CA ARG A 328 -4.93 -6.29 9.88
C ARG A 328 -5.83 -7.11 10.80
N LEU A 329 -7.00 -6.59 11.15
CA LEU A 329 -7.98 -7.31 11.98
C LEU A 329 -8.43 -8.63 11.35
N GLY A 330 -8.48 -8.71 10.02
CA GLY A 330 -8.75 -9.94 9.28
C GLY A 330 -7.68 -11.03 9.43
N ARG A 331 -6.57 -10.76 10.12
CA ARG A 331 -5.54 -11.76 10.46
C ARG A 331 -5.93 -12.60 11.67
N SER A 332 -6.71 -12.08 12.63
CA SER A 332 -7.25 -12.82 13.78
C SER A 332 -8.59 -13.49 13.45
N GLY A 333 -8.99 -14.44 14.27
CA GLY A 333 -10.28 -15.11 14.19
C GLY A 333 -10.50 -15.89 12.87
N ARG A 334 -9.47 -16.45 12.25
CA ARG A 334 -9.61 -17.21 11.00
C ARG A 334 -10.34 -18.53 11.18
N ALA A 335 -10.20 -19.18 12.33
CA ALA A 335 -10.89 -20.42 12.61
C ALA A 335 -12.40 -20.24 12.66
N PRO A 336 -13.20 -21.24 12.23
CA PRO A 336 -14.65 -21.21 12.37
C PRO A 336 -15.07 -21.02 13.83
N GLY A 337 -16.05 -20.15 14.07
CA GLY A 337 -16.56 -19.89 15.43
C GLY A 337 -15.71 -18.93 16.29
N HIS A 338 -14.59 -18.43 15.80
CA HIS A 338 -13.76 -17.47 16.52
C HIS A 338 -14.04 -16.04 16.06
N ASP A 339 -14.20 -15.14 17.03
CA ASP A 339 -14.33 -13.70 16.78
C ASP A 339 -12.97 -13.09 16.43
N ARG A 340 -13.00 -11.94 15.75
CA ARG A 340 -11.81 -11.10 15.54
C ARG A 340 -11.56 -10.30 16.80
N VAL A 341 -10.32 -10.31 17.29
CA VAL A 341 -9.92 -9.54 18.47
C VAL A 341 -8.83 -8.55 18.06
N GLY A 342 -9.05 -7.28 18.37
CA GLY A 342 -8.12 -6.18 18.09
C GLY A 342 -7.87 -5.33 19.31
N GLN A 343 -6.59 -5.07 19.61
CA GLN A 343 -6.11 -4.12 20.61
C GLN A 343 -5.43 -2.97 19.90
N LEU A 344 -5.85 -1.74 20.15
CA LEU A 344 -5.26 -0.52 19.58
C LEU A 344 -4.64 0.31 20.70
N TYR A 345 -3.52 0.95 20.40
CA TYR A 345 -2.85 1.90 21.28
C TYR A 345 -2.69 3.23 20.55
N ALA A 346 -2.89 4.32 21.27
CA ALA A 346 -2.63 5.67 20.79
C ALA A 346 -1.74 6.40 21.82
N SER A 347 -0.59 6.89 21.38
CA SER A 347 0.38 7.58 22.24
C SER A 347 0.22 9.09 22.24
N ARG A 348 -0.51 9.68 21.28
CA ARG A 348 -0.74 11.11 21.14
C ARG A 348 -2.23 11.41 21.01
N GLU A 349 -2.64 12.60 21.41
CA GLU A 349 -4.03 13.05 21.40
C GLU A 349 -4.64 12.99 19.97
N ALA A 350 -3.91 13.47 18.97
CA ALA A 350 -4.38 13.40 17.59
C ALA A 350 -4.56 11.96 17.11
N GLN A 351 -3.67 11.05 17.50
CA GLN A 351 -3.79 9.62 17.19
C GLN A 351 -4.96 8.97 17.92
N LEU A 352 -5.25 9.39 19.16
CA LEU A 352 -6.44 8.91 19.88
C LEU A 352 -7.71 9.25 19.10
N VAL A 353 -7.88 10.52 18.73
CA VAL A 353 -9.06 10.98 17.98
C VAL A 353 -9.13 10.33 16.60
N GLN A 354 -7.99 10.19 15.91
CA GLN A 354 -7.92 9.48 14.64
C GLN A 354 -8.29 8.00 14.79
N ALA A 355 -7.83 7.32 15.84
CA ALA A 355 -8.16 5.92 16.08
C ALA A 355 -9.66 5.72 16.32
N VAL A 356 -10.28 6.62 17.11
CA VAL A 356 -11.74 6.60 17.29
C VAL A 356 -12.46 6.83 15.96
N ALA A 357 -12.05 7.82 15.16
CA ALA A 357 -12.63 8.09 13.84
C ALA A 357 -12.50 6.89 12.88
N VAL A 358 -11.31 6.26 12.81
CA VAL A 358 -11.06 5.08 11.99
C VAL A 358 -11.92 3.89 12.43
N VAL A 359 -12.08 3.66 13.75
CA VAL A 359 -12.93 2.58 14.28
C VAL A 359 -14.40 2.85 13.95
N GLU A 360 -14.90 4.06 14.10
CA GLU A 360 -16.31 4.38 13.77
C GLU A 360 -16.58 4.26 12.25
N LEU A 361 -15.67 4.71 11.40
CA LEU A 361 -15.75 4.50 9.96
C LEU A 361 -15.73 3.01 9.59
N LEU A 362 -14.86 2.22 10.23
CA LEU A 362 -14.83 0.76 10.05
C LEU A 362 -16.16 0.11 10.46
N ARG A 363 -16.75 0.54 11.58
CA ARG A 363 -18.05 0.03 12.09
C ARG A 363 -19.21 0.40 11.18
N SER A 364 -19.18 1.57 10.54
CA SER A 364 -20.17 1.96 9.53
C SER A 364 -20.03 1.18 8.22
N GLY A 365 -18.92 0.42 8.05
CA GLY A 365 -18.61 -0.32 6.83
C GLY A 365 -17.91 0.51 5.76
N TRP A 366 -17.55 1.77 6.06
CA TRP A 366 -16.85 2.63 5.13
C TRP A 366 -15.37 2.21 4.97
N VAL A 367 -14.88 2.31 3.77
CA VAL A 367 -13.47 2.06 3.40
C VAL A 367 -13.10 3.05 2.30
N GLU A 368 -11.87 3.50 2.29
CA GLU A 368 -11.36 4.42 1.29
C GLU A 368 -11.51 3.85 -0.13
N ALA A 369 -11.93 4.70 -1.06
CA ALA A 369 -11.78 4.39 -2.47
C ALA A 369 -10.28 4.36 -2.84
N PRO A 370 -9.87 3.50 -3.79
CA PRO A 370 -8.50 3.55 -4.29
C PRO A 370 -8.17 4.96 -4.79
N PRO A 371 -6.97 5.51 -4.53
CA PRO A 371 -6.59 6.83 -5.00
C PRO A 371 -6.54 6.89 -6.53
N ASP A 372 -6.58 8.10 -7.08
CA ASP A 372 -6.30 8.29 -8.51
C ASP A 372 -4.78 8.14 -8.74
N PRO A 373 -4.34 7.35 -9.73
CA PRO A 373 -2.91 7.23 -10.03
C PRO A 373 -2.29 8.55 -10.52
N GLY A 374 -3.11 9.53 -10.87
CA GLY A 374 -2.64 10.77 -11.48
C GLY A 374 -1.86 10.54 -12.79
N PRO A 375 -1.14 11.55 -13.27
CA PRO A 375 -0.27 11.42 -14.42
C PRO A 375 1.01 10.65 -14.04
N ALA A 376 1.14 9.40 -14.44
CA ALA A 376 2.31 8.57 -14.15
C ALA A 376 3.40 8.73 -15.23
N PHE A 377 3.92 9.95 -15.42
CA PHE A 377 4.89 10.25 -16.48
C PHE A 377 6.22 9.48 -16.32
N ASP A 378 6.63 9.21 -15.12
CA ASP A 378 7.82 8.41 -14.82
C ASP A 378 7.65 6.95 -15.25
N VAL A 379 6.49 6.36 -15.00
CA VAL A 379 6.14 5.03 -15.49
C VAL A 379 5.96 5.06 -17.01
N CYS A 380 5.37 6.11 -17.58
CA CYS A 380 5.26 6.30 -19.02
C CYS A 380 6.66 6.29 -19.69
N TRP A 381 7.62 7.04 -19.14
CA TRP A 381 9.02 7.01 -19.59
C TRP A 381 9.60 5.59 -19.57
N GLN A 382 9.46 4.90 -18.43
CA GLN A 382 10.00 3.56 -18.25
C GLN A 382 9.33 2.55 -19.19
N GLN A 383 8.01 2.60 -19.37
CA GLN A 383 7.28 1.69 -20.25
C GLN A 383 7.56 1.96 -21.74
N THR A 384 7.74 3.22 -22.13
CA THR A 384 8.12 3.59 -23.51
C THR A 384 9.49 2.99 -23.85
N LEU A 385 10.48 3.16 -22.97
CA LEU A 385 11.82 2.59 -23.17
C LEU A 385 11.80 1.06 -23.14
N SER A 386 11.07 0.45 -22.22
CA SER A 386 10.93 -1.00 -22.12
C SER A 386 10.28 -1.59 -23.38
N THR A 387 9.25 -0.94 -23.93
CA THR A 387 8.59 -1.37 -25.18
C THR A 387 9.52 -1.25 -26.39
N ALA A 388 10.33 -0.18 -26.45
CA ALA A 388 11.32 -0.02 -27.52
C ALA A 388 12.32 -1.18 -27.55
N ILE A 389 12.74 -1.65 -26.38
CA ILE A 389 13.67 -2.78 -26.24
C ILE A 389 12.98 -4.11 -26.58
N GLU A 390 11.79 -4.34 -26.02
CA GLU A 390 11.01 -5.54 -26.25
C GLU A 390 10.75 -5.79 -27.74
N ARG A 391 10.40 -4.73 -28.47
CA ARG A 391 9.98 -4.81 -29.88
C ARG A 391 11.10 -4.51 -30.88
N GLY A 392 12.28 -4.12 -30.40
CA GLY A 392 13.37 -3.63 -31.26
C GLY A 392 13.02 -2.33 -31.98
N GLY A 393 12.09 -1.55 -31.41
CA GLY A 393 11.62 -0.26 -31.90
C GLY A 393 10.14 -0.04 -31.64
N LEU A 394 9.71 1.24 -31.61
CA LEU A 394 8.34 1.68 -31.37
C LEU A 394 7.64 1.98 -32.68
N ASP A 395 6.42 1.51 -32.81
CA ASP A 395 5.49 1.90 -33.86
C ASP A 395 4.63 3.09 -33.38
N PRO A 396 3.94 3.82 -34.26
CA PRO A 396 3.08 4.96 -33.88
C PRO A 396 2.05 4.61 -32.79
N GLU A 397 1.51 3.40 -32.81
CA GLU A 397 0.56 2.92 -31.78
C GLU A 397 1.17 2.81 -30.38
N ASP A 398 2.46 2.51 -30.28
CA ASP A 398 3.17 2.41 -29.00
C ASP A 398 3.41 3.78 -28.37
N LEU A 399 3.33 4.83 -29.17
CA LEU A 399 3.49 6.24 -28.73
C LEU A 399 2.15 6.88 -28.33
N ALA A 400 1.04 6.19 -28.52
CA ALA A 400 -0.26 6.70 -28.12
C ALA A 400 -0.30 6.99 -26.61
N GLY A 401 -0.55 8.25 -26.25
CA GLY A 401 -0.57 8.72 -24.85
C GLY A 401 0.79 9.08 -24.26
N VAL A 402 1.89 8.96 -25.00
CA VAL A 402 3.19 9.50 -24.59
C VAL A 402 3.21 11.02 -24.82
N PRO A 403 3.45 11.85 -23.79
CA PRO A 403 3.51 13.29 -23.96
C PRO A 403 4.60 13.70 -24.95
N PRO A 404 4.31 14.64 -25.88
CA PRO A 404 5.29 15.07 -26.89
C PRO A 404 6.59 15.64 -26.29
N ASP A 405 6.50 16.38 -25.19
CA ASP A 405 7.67 16.93 -24.48
C ASP A 405 8.50 15.83 -23.81
N LEU A 406 7.87 14.76 -23.32
CA LEU A 406 8.57 13.57 -22.83
C LEU A 406 9.31 12.88 -23.97
N LEU A 407 8.66 12.66 -25.09
CA LEU A 407 9.27 11.99 -26.24
C LEU A 407 10.45 12.80 -26.78
N ALA A 408 10.31 14.12 -26.94
CA ALA A 408 11.40 15.02 -27.34
C ALA A 408 12.58 14.93 -26.38
N HIS A 409 12.31 14.94 -25.07
CA HIS A 409 13.35 14.81 -24.05
C HIS A 409 14.05 13.44 -24.08
N MET A 410 13.31 12.35 -24.34
CA MET A 410 13.92 11.02 -24.49
C MET A 410 14.86 10.94 -25.69
N LEU A 411 14.55 11.61 -26.78
CA LEU A 411 15.43 11.72 -27.96
C LEU A 411 16.66 12.58 -27.66
N GLU A 412 16.47 13.76 -27.06
CA GLU A 412 17.57 14.65 -26.68
C GLU A 412 18.59 13.99 -25.72
N ARG A 413 18.09 13.14 -24.83
CA ARG A 413 18.91 12.46 -23.79
C ARG A 413 19.48 11.10 -24.24
N ASP A 414 19.31 10.73 -25.50
CA ASP A 414 19.74 9.45 -26.04
C ASP A 414 19.12 8.23 -25.30
N HIS A 415 17.90 8.43 -24.76
CA HIS A 415 17.10 7.32 -24.26
C HIS A 415 16.41 6.58 -25.41
N LEU A 416 16.01 7.33 -26.43
CA LEU A 416 15.52 6.86 -27.73
C LEU A 416 16.34 7.47 -28.85
N GLU A 417 16.42 6.78 -29.97
CA GLU A 417 17.09 7.20 -31.20
C GLU A 417 16.14 6.97 -32.38
N ARG A 418 16.18 7.87 -33.37
CA ARG A 418 15.40 7.70 -34.59
C ARG A 418 16.22 6.89 -35.61
N ARG A 419 15.68 5.76 -36.07
CA ARG A 419 16.24 4.96 -37.16
C ARG A 419 15.19 4.79 -38.28
N GLY A 420 15.31 5.58 -39.32
CA GLY A 420 14.28 5.68 -40.35
C GLY A 420 12.97 6.24 -39.76
N GLU A 421 11.88 5.53 -39.94
CA GLU A 421 10.54 5.90 -39.39
C GLU A 421 10.31 5.39 -37.97
N ARG A 422 11.17 4.52 -37.45
CA ARG A 422 10.99 3.92 -36.11
C ARG A 422 11.85 4.62 -35.05
N LEU A 423 11.36 4.60 -33.83
CA LEU A 423 12.13 4.99 -32.65
C LEU A 423 12.64 3.75 -31.95
N VAL A 424 13.93 3.62 -31.77
CA VAL A 424 14.57 2.51 -31.08
C VAL A 424 15.21 2.99 -29.78
N ALA A 425 15.59 2.08 -28.90
CA ALA A 425 16.36 2.44 -27.70
C ALA A 425 17.71 3.03 -28.11
N GLY A 426 18.04 4.22 -27.57
CA GLY A 426 19.37 4.83 -27.72
C GLY A 426 20.38 4.16 -26.81
N VAL A 427 21.68 4.51 -26.96
CA VAL A 427 22.77 3.90 -26.20
C VAL A 427 22.59 4.09 -24.68
N ARG A 428 22.20 5.28 -24.25
CA ARG A 428 21.90 5.55 -22.84
C ARG A 428 20.64 4.79 -22.38
N GLY A 429 19.62 4.71 -23.23
CA GLY A 429 18.41 3.96 -22.95
C GLY A 429 18.71 2.48 -22.72
N GLU A 430 19.49 1.84 -23.58
CA GLU A 430 19.92 0.45 -23.40
C GLU A 430 20.70 0.24 -22.09
N ALA A 431 21.63 1.16 -21.79
CA ALA A 431 22.42 1.09 -20.55
C ALA A 431 21.53 1.17 -19.29
N LEU A 432 20.52 2.04 -19.29
CA LEU A 432 19.54 2.16 -18.21
C LEU A 432 18.70 0.88 -18.06
N ALA A 433 18.23 0.31 -19.16
CA ALA A 433 17.39 -0.87 -19.13
C ALA A 433 18.12 -2.16 -18.70
N ARG A 434 19.46 -2.21 -18.86
CA ARG A 434 20.31 -3.30 -18.34
C ARG A 434 20.46 -3.28 -16.82
N ARG A 435 20.14 -2.18 -16.17
CA ARG A 435 20.25 -2.07 -14.70
C ARG A 435 19.19 -2.95 -14.04
N ARG A 436 19.57 -3.60 -12.94
CA ARG A 436 18.68 -4.49 -12.17
C ARG A 436 17.43 -3.80 -11.63
N ASP A 437 17.56 -2.53 -11.31
CA ASP A 437 16.50 -1.72 -10.72
C ASP A 437 15.51 -1.16 -11.76
N PHE A 438 15.81 -1.26 -13.06
CA PHE A 438 14.96 -0.71 -14.13
C PHE A 438 13.54 -1.32 -14.14
N CYS A 439 13.41 -2.61 -13.83
CA CYS A 439 12.13 -3.31 -13.90
C CYS A 439 11.16 -2.98 -12.75
N ALA A 440 11.62 -2.31 -11.69
CA ALA A 440 10.79 -1.89 -10.56
C ALA A 440 10.52 -0.39 -10.63
N VAL A 441 9.26 0.02 -10.61
CA VAL A 441 8.86 1.45 -10.66
C VAL A 441 8.87 2.13 -9.30
N PHE A 442 9.03 1.39 -8.21
CA PHE A 442 9.20 1.97 -6.87
C PHE A 442 10.68 2.15 -6.55
N GLN A 443 10.96 3.20 -5.78
CA GLN A 443 12.32 3.51 -5.34
C GLN A 443 12.77 2.47 -4.30
N GLY A 444 13.84 1.72 -4.61
CA GLY A 444 14.60 1.03 -3.56
C GLY A 444 15.39 2.09 -2.80
N GLU A 445 15.32 2.08 -1.48
CA GLU A 445 16.20 2.91 -0.66
C GLU A 445 17.66 2.58 -1.04
N ASP A 446 18.54 3.59 -1.11
CA ASP A 446 19.98 3.36 -1.18
C ASP A 446 20.40 2.67 0.12
N ALA A 447 20.48 1.36 0.05
CA ALA A 447 20.60 0.52 1.23
C ALA A 447 21.95 -0.17 1.28
N TYR A 448 22.49 -0.25 2.48
CA TYR A 448 23.68 -1.01 2.82
C TYR A 448 23.26 -2.38 3.36
N LEU A 449 23.97 -3.41 2.93
CA LEU A 449 23.77 -4.77 3.42
C LEU A 449 24.29 -4.89 4.86
N VAL A 450 23.46 -5.34 5.79
CA VAL A 450 23.84 -5.59 7.19
C VAL A 450 24.26 -7.04 7.33
N VAL A 451 25.48 -7.29 7.81
CA VAL A 451 26.06 -8.64 7.94
C VAL A 451 26.75 -8.82 9.27
N ALA A 452 26.50 -9.94 9.91
CA ALA A 452 27.17 -10.42 11.11
C ALA A 452 28.03 -11.65 10.75
N GLY A 453 29.33 -11.46 10.56
CA GLY A 453 30.21 -12.49 10.02
C GLY A 453 29.74 -12.99 8.64
N ALA A 454 29.40 -14.27 8.54
CA ALA A 454 28.89 -14.86 7.29
C ALA A 454 27.34 -14.73 7.12
N ARG A 455 26.64 -14.26 8.15
CA ARG A 455 25.18 -14.16 8.15
C ARG A 455 24.72 -12.81 7.64
N GLN A 456 23.95 -12.81 6.57
CA GLN A 456 23.23 -11.64 6.10
C GLN A 456 21.96 -11.44 6.93
N LEU A 457 21.82 -10.28 7.57
CA LEU A 457 20.67 -9.94 8.40
C LEU A 457 19.59 -9.20 7.60
N GLY A 458 20.03 -8.34 6.65
CA GLY A 458 19.10 -7.55 5.84
C GLY A 458 19.75 -6.30 5.28
N GLN A 459 18.98 -5.21 5.16
CA GLN A 459 19.43 -3.96 4.57
C GLN A 459 18.94 -2.76 5.39
N LEU A 460 19.79 -1.74 5.55
CA LEU A 460 19.45 -0.46 6.16
C LEU A 460 19.71 0.68 5.16
N PRO A 461 18.90 1.76 5.17
CA PRO A 461 19.17 2.94 4.34
C PRO A 461 20.53 3.53 4.70
N SER A 462 21.19 4.17 3.73
CA SER A 462 22.41 4.93 3.99
C SER A 462 22.05 6.27 4.65
N LEU A 463 22.28 6.36 5.95
CA LEU A 463 22.06 7.59 6.72
C LEU A 463 23.34 8.00 7.45
N PRO A 464 23.60 9.32 7.62
CA PRO A 464 24.81 9.81 8.26
C PRO A 464 25.05 9.30 9.69
N VAL A 465 23.98 8.87 10.36
CA VAL A 465 24.00 8.35 11.74
C VAL A 465 24.56 6.93 11.83
N TYR A 466 24.65 6.18 10.71
CA TYR A 466 25.22 4.84 10.67
C TYR A 466 26.73 4.91 10.39
N GLN A 467 27.51 5.11 11.46
CA GLN A 467 28.95 5.17 11.45
C GLN A 467 29.55 3.99 12.21
N GLU A 468 30.84 3.76 12.04
CA GLU A 468 31.59 2.80 12.86
C GLU A 468 31.48 3.17 14.35
N GLY A 469 31.21 2.19 15.19
CA GLY A 469 30.93 2.37 16.61
C GLY A 469 29.45 2.66 16.94
N ALA A 470 28.60 2.99 15.96
CA ALA A 470 27.18 3.26 16.23
C ALA A 470 26.43 1.99 16.62
N ALA A 471 25.55 2.10 17.63
CA ALA A 471 24.64 1.03 18.01
C ALA A 471 23.41 1.03 17.10
N ILE A 472 22.97 -0.16 16.66
CA ILE A 472 21.73 -0.35 15.92
C ILE A 472 20.93 -1.51 16.49
N ILE A 473 19.59 -1.43 16.47
CA ILE A 473 18.73 -2.59 16.68
C ILE A 473 18.35 -3.13 15.31
N PHE A 474 18.63 -4.41 15.07
CA PHE A 474 18.30 -5.06 13.82
C PHE A 474 18.09 -6.57 13.99
N ALA A 475 17.09 -7.14 13.32
CA ALA A 475 16.67 -8.52 13.49
C ALA A 475 16.35 -8.88 14.96
N GLY A 476 15.76 -7.94 15.72
CA GLY A 476 15.37 -8.09 17.13
C GLY A 476 16.55 -8.10 18.13
N ARG A 477 17.74 -7.68 17.72
CA ARG A 477 18.95 -7.68 18.55
C ARG A 477 19.72 -6.38 18.45
N LEU A 478 20.48 -6.07 19.50
CA LEU A 478 21.39 -4.93 19.52
C LEU A 478 22.73 -5.31 18.88
N TRP A 479 23.22 -4.44 18.01
CA TRP A 479 24.49 -4.60 17.30
C TRP A 479 25.28 -3.31 17.35
N THR A 480 26.61 -3.42 17.29
CA THR A 480 27.51 -2.29 16.99
C THR A 480 28.02 -2.42 15.56
N ILE A 481 28.00 -1.33 14.82
CA ILE A 481 28.62 -1.28 13.50
C ILE A 481 30.15 -1.27 13.69
N GLU A 482 30.77 -2.38 13.37
CA GLU A 482 32.22 -2.54 13.48
C GLU A 482 32.94 -1.87 12.30
N ARG A 483 32.35 -1.98 11.11
CA ARG A 483 32.94 -1.44 9.88
C ARG A 483 31.88 -1.01 8.87
N VAL A 484 32.17 0.10 8.15
CA VAL A 484 31.37 0.61 7.04
C VAL A 484 32.16 0.48 5.74
N ASP A 485 31.78 -0.45 4.86
CA ASP A 485 32.36 -0.59 3.52
C ASP A 485 31.48 0.14 2.50
N HIS A 486 31.80 1.40 2.21
CA HIS A 486 31.07 2.23 1.25
C HIS A 486 31.17 1.69 -0.19
N ALA A 487 32.27 1.08 -0.57
CA ALA A 487 32.48 0.56 -1.93
C ALA A 487 31.58 -0.66 -2.20
N ARG A 488 31.40 -1.50 -1.21
CA ARG A 488 30.50 -2.66 -1.27
C ARG A 488 29.12 -2.39 -0.73
N ARG A 489 28.86 -1.20 -0.21
CA ARG A 489 27.63 -0.81 0.47
C ARG A 489 27.24 -1.82 1.56
N ARG A 490 28.11 -1.98 2.55
CA ARG A 490 27.99 -3.01 3.57
C ARG A 490 28.29 -2.45 4.95
N PHE A 491 27.45 -2.80 5.94
CA PHE A 491 27.69 -2.66 7.36
C PHE A 491 28.08 -4.03 7.91
N GLU A 492 29.28 -4.12 8.48
CA GLU A 492 29.71 -5.29 9.26
C GLU A 492 29.39 -5.01 10.71
N VAL A 493 28.62 -5.92 11.35
CA VAL A 493 28.10 -5.70 12.70
C VAL A 493 28.49 -6.84 13.64
N VAL A 494 28.71 -6.50 14.90
CA VAL A 494 28.97 -7.44 15.99
C VAL A 494 27.91 -7.29 17.08
N PRO A 495 27.58 -8.36 17.83
CA PRO A 495 26.61 -8.26 18.94
C PRO A 495 27.06 -7.22 19.98
N ALA A 496 26.11 -6.43 20.48
CA ALA A 496 26.34 -5.45 21.54
C ALA A 496 25.45 -5.74 22.76
N GLU A 497 25.96 -5.46 23.95
CA GLU A 497 25.21 -5.62 25.21
C GLU A 497 24.54 -4.32 25.66
N ALA A 498 25.07 -3.15 25.24
CA ALA A 498 24.54 -1.83 25.55
C ALA A 498 24.72 -0.86 24.39
N GLY A 499 23.82 0.13 24.28
CA GLY A 499 23.88 1.20 23.27
C GLY A 499 22.55 1.91 23.12
N HIS A 500 22.57 3.14 22.58
CA HIS A 500 21.38 3.93 22.28
C HIS A 500 21.23 4.03 20.76
N PRO A 501 20.39 3.20 20.15
CA PRO A 501 20.17 3.26 18.70
C PRO A 501 19.39 4.52 18.33
N PRO A 502 19.67 5.09 17.16
CA PRO A 502 18.93 6.23 16.66
C PRO A 502 17.48 5.88 16.37
N VAL A 503 16.57 6.81 16.69
CA VAL A 503 15.14 6.70 16.41
C VAL A 503 14.86 7.36 15.07
N PHE A 504 14.18 6.65 14.16
CA PHE A 504 13.81 7.16 12.84
C PHE A 504 12.29 7.30 12.73
N THR A 505 11.86 8.41 12.14
CA THR A 505 10.48 8.60 11.70
C THR A 505 10.30 7.98 10.31
N SER A 506 9.21 7.24 10.10
CA SER A 506 8.81 6.76 8.78
C SER A 506 8.30 7.93 7.92
N GLN A 507 8.33 7.81 6.59
CA GLN A 507 7.60 8.72 5.71
C GLN A 507 6.12 8.71 6.10
N ALA A 508 5.54 9.88 6.29
CA ALA A 508 4.13 10.04 6.60
C ALA A 508 3.31 9.56 5.40
N LEU A 509 2.40 8.61 5.63
CA LEU A 509 1.37 8.25 4.67
C LEU A 509 0.21 9.24 4.82
N HIS A 510 -0.36 9.70 3.71
CA HIS A 510 -1.46 10.67 3.71
C HIS A 510 -2.73 10.08 4.33
N VAL A 511 -3.36 10.83 5.22
CA VAL A 511 -4.65 10.50 5.82
C VAL A 511 -5.77 11.03 4.93
N HIS A 512 -6.76 10.17 4.66
CA HIS A 512 -7.88 10.52 3.78
C HIS A 512 -8.74 11.64 4.37
N PRO A 513 -9.29 12.58 3.55
CA PRO A 513 -10.14 13.67 4.03
C PRO A 513 -11.32 13.23 4.91
N THR A 514 -12.00 12.12 4.54
CA THR A 514 -13.10 11.57 5.33
C THR A 514 -12.68 11.16 6.75
N VAL A 515 -11.46 10.64 6.92
CA VAL A 515 -10.93 10.31 8.27
C VAL A 515 -10.74 11.60 9.09
N ARG A 516 -10.17 12.64 8.48
CA ARG A 516 -9.99 13.93 9.14
C ARG A 516 -11.33 14.59 9.50
N GLN A 517 -12.31 14.51 8.61
CA GLN A 517 -13.68 14.99 8.90
C GLN A 517 -14.32 14.20 10.05
N ALA A 518 -14.17 12.88 10.07
CA ALA A 518 -14.65 12.04 11.17
C ALA A 518 -13.95 12.38 12.50
N MET A 519 -12.68 12.80 12.49
CA MET A 519 -12.01 13.32 13.69
C MET A 519 -12.72 14.58 14.24
N ALA A 520 -13.11 15.52 13.37
CA ALA A 520 -13.88 16.68 13.78
C ALA A 520 -15.25 16.27 14.37
N GLU A 521 -15.93 15.30 13.75
CA GLU A 521 -17.21 14.76 14.27
C GLU A 521 -17.03 14.13 15.65
N VAL A 522 -15.97 13.37 15.89
CA VAL A 522 -15.62 12.79 17.20
C VAL A 522 -15.43 13.88 18.26
N LEU A 523 -14.82 15.02 17.90
CA LEU A 523 -14.59 16.14 18.82
C LEU A 523 -15.85 16.93 19.14
N VAL A 524 -16.81 17.03 18.21
CA VAL A 524 -18.07 17.75 18.47
C VAL A 524 -19.17 16.88 19.07
N ALA A 525 -19.07 15.54 18.94
CA ALA A 525 -20.04 14.61 19.51
C ALA A 525 -19.86 14.43 21.01
N ASP A 526 -20.95 14.05 21.71
CA ASP A 526 -20.92 13.68 23.15
C ASP A 526 -20.91 12.15 23.35
N THR A 527 -20.69 11.39 22.26
CA THR A 527 -20.74 9.92 22.25
C THR A 527 -19.64 9.34 23.12
N ARG A 528 -19.99 8.42 24.02
CA ARG A 528 -19.03 7.54 24.70
C ARG A 528 -18.80 6.29 23.89
N TYR A 529 -17.54 5.89 23.78
CA TYR A 529 -17.15 4.75 22.97
C TYR A 529 -16.83 3.55 23.88
N PRO A 530 -17.62 2.46 23.84
CA PRO A 530 -17.47 1.34 24.78
C PRO A 530 -16.17 0.55 24.61
N TYR A 531 -15.45 0.75 23.51
CA TYR A 531 -14.16 0.15 23.24
C TYR A 531 -12.97 1.00 23.68
N LEU A 532 -13.22 2.26 24.08
CA LEU A 532 -12.19 3.19 24.56
C LEU A 532 -12.07 3.05 26.09
N ASP A 533 -10.83 2.99 26.57
CA ASP A 533 -10.55 2.92 27.99
C ASP A 533 -10.94 4.23 28.73
N ALA A 534 -11.02 4.17 30.06
CA ALA A 534 -11.45 5.32 30.87
C ALA A 534 -10.48 6.51 30.77
N GLY A 535 -9.16 6.24 30.68
CA GLY A 535 -8.14 7.28 30.51
C GLY A 535 -8.30 8.01 29.18
N GLY A 536 -8.42 7.26 28.10
CA GLY A 536 -8.65 7.81 26.76
C GLY A 536 -9.97 8.59 26.67
N GLN A 537 -11.03 8.10 27.33
CA GLN A 537 -12.30 8.84 27.36
C GLN A 537 -12.18 10.19 28.10
N ALA A 538 -11.43 10.24 29.20
CA ALA A 538 -11.21 11.49 29.94
C ALA A 538 -10.40 12.50 29.11
N VAL A 539 -9.38 12.05 28.40
CA VAL A 539 -8.58 12.88 27.48
C VAL A 539 -9.46 13.39 26.34
N LEU A 540 -10.26 12.51 25.71
CA LEU A 540 -11.18 12.89 24.65
C LEU A 540 -12.19 13.95 25.12
N ASP A 541 -12.75 13.81 26.31
CA ASP A 541 -13.68 14.79 26.88
C ASP A 541 -12.99 16.13 27.17
N GLY A 542 -11.69 16.12 27.54
CA GLY A 542 -10.86 17.32 27.65
C GLY A 542 -10.68 18.03 26.31
N LEU A 543 -10.29 17.28 25.28
CA LEU A 543 -10.13 17.79 23.91
C LEU A 543 -11.43 18.38 23.36
N ARG A 544 -12.56 17.72 23.56
CA ARG A 544 -13.89 18.19 23.16
C ARG A 544 -14.20 19.57 23.77
N ARG A 545 -13.95 19.76 25.06
CA ARG A 545 -14.14 21.09 25.72
C ARG A 545 -13.21 22.14 25.10
N GLY A 546 -11.93 21.82 24.90
CA GLY A 546 -10.96 22.73 24.30
C GLY A 546 -11.34 23.16 22.89
N TYR A 547 -11.64 22.22 22.02
CA TYR A 547 -12.00 22.52 20.62
C TYR A 547 -13.35 23.26 20.50
N ARG A 548 -14.33 22.96 21.34
CA ARG A 548 -15.60 23.71 21.40
C ARG A 548 -15.40 25.14 21.87
N SER A 549 -14.52 25.41 22.85
CA SER A 549 -14.19 26.77 23.30
C SER A 549 -13.49 27.58 22.19
N LEU A 550 -12.84 26.94 21.24
CA LEU A 550 -12.27 27.57 20.04
C LEU A 550 -13.31 27.82 18.93
N GLY A 551 -14.55 27.35 19.11
CA GLY A 551 -15.63 27.51 18.12
C GLY A 551 -15.76 26.35 17.12
N LEU A 552 -15.17 25.18 17.39
CA LEU A 552 -15.38 24.03 16.54
C LEU A 552 -16.82 23.51 16.65
N THR A 553 -17.52 23.48 15.54
CA THR A 553 -18.86 22.89 15.41
C THR A 553 -18.90 21.88 14.26
N ARG A 554 -20.06 21.29 13.98
CA ARG A 554 -20.20 20.42 12.79
C ARG A 554 -19.92 21.13 11.48
N HIS A 555 -20.18 22.43 11.40
CA HIS A 555 -20.11 23.25 10.18
C HIS A 555 -18.98 24.27 10.20
N GLU A 556 -18.53 24.67 11.37
CA GLU A 556 -17.51 25.71 11.54
C GLU A 556 -16.14 25.09 11.81
N ARG A 557 -15.14 25.62 11.13
CA ARG A 557 -13.73 25.29 11.30
C ARG A 557 -12.99 26.52 11.80
N PRO A 558 -12.63 26.58 13.08
CA PRO A 558 -12.07 27.78 13.67
C PRO A 558 -10.71 28.14 13.10
N ALA A 559 -10.52 29.44 12.87
CA ALA A 559 -9.23 30.05 12.65
C ALA A 559 -8.95 31.01 13.81
N VAL A 560 -7.80 30.86 14.40
CA VAL A 560 -7.42 31.60 15.60
C VAL A 560 -6.04 32.25 15.42
N THR A 561 -5.92 33.45 15.96
CA THR A 561 -4.63 34.13 16.18
C THR A 561 -4.48 34.30 17.66
N LEU A 562 -3.48 33.69 18.25
CA LEU A 562 -3.17 33.68 19.66
C LEU A 562 -1.76 34.23 19.88
N PRO A 563 -1.43 34.73 21.06
CA PRO A 563 -0.04 35.03 21.39
C PRO A 563 0.86 33.84 21.14
N GLY A 564 1.80 34.00 20.19
CA GLY A 564 2.73 32.93 19.79
C GLY A 564 2.32 32.09 18.54
N GLY A 565 1.26 32.51 17.81
CA GLY A 565 0.98 31.85 16.53
C GLY A 565 -0.41 32.04 15.94
N SER A 566 -0.60 31.56 14.75
CA SER A 566 -1.88 31.54 14.05
C SER A 566 -2.17 30.11 13.56
N ALA A 567 -3.44 29.68 13.63
CA ALA A 567 -3.84 28.34 13.22
C ALA A 567 -5.21 28.31 12.54
N LEU A 568 -5.36 27.41 11.57
CA LEU A 568 -6.63 27.02 10.98
C LEU A 568 -6.88 25.54 11.25
N TYR A 569 -7.90 25.22 12.02
CA TYR A 569 -8.31 23.83 12.31
C TYR A 569 -9.24 23.31 11.21
N ALA A 570 -8.67 23.00 10.07
CA ALA A 570 -9.42 22.63 8.85
C ALA A 570 -10.00 21.21 8.91
N PHE A 571 -9.36 20.27 9.59
CA PHE A 571 -9.67 18.82 9.55
C PHE A 571 -9.76 18.30 8.11
N ALA A 572 -8.85 18.76 7.29
CA ALA A 572 -8.74 18.38 5.89
C ALA A 572 -7.78 17.20 5.71
N GLY A 573 -7.89 16.49 4.59
CA GLY A 573 -6.89 15.47 4.23
C GLY A 573 -5.49 16.09 4.08
N ASP A 574 -4.45 15.29 4.27
CA ASP A 574 -3.08 15.83 4.40
C ASP A 574 -2.63 16.60 3.14
N VAL A 575 -3.01 16.16 1.93
CA VAL A 575 -2.71 16.88 0.69
C VAL A 575 -3.40 18.25 0.65
N VAL A 576 -4.65 18.32 1.12
CA VAL A 576 -5.40 19.58 1.23
C VAL A 576 -4.77 20.49 2.27
N ALA A 577 -4.36 19.95 3.42
CA ALA A 577 -3.68 20.72 4.47
C ALA A 577 -2.34 21.27 3.98
N ASN A 578 -1.53 20.48 3.27
CA ASN A 578 -0.30 20.95 2.64
C ASN A 578 -0.57 22.09 1.63
N THR A 579 -1.62 21.96 0.83
CA THR A 579 -2.03 22.99 -0.12
C THR A 579 -2.48 24.28 0.60
N LEU A 580 -3.23 24.16 1.71
CA LEU A 580 -3.62 25.30 2.54
C LEU A 580 -2.39 25.99 3.17
N ALA A 581 -1.39 25.20 3.62
CA ALA A 581 -0.16 25.77 4.17
C ALA A 581 0.57 26.63 3.11
N LEU A 582 0.76 26.11 1.89
CA LEU A 582 1.36 26.86 0.78
C LEU A 582 0.54 28.09 0.40
N LEU A 583 -0.80 27.98 0.40
CA LEU A 583 -1.69 29.10 0.09
C LEU A 583 -1.57 30.21 1.14
N LEU A 584 -1.58 29.88 2.43
CA LEU A 584 -1.42 30.86 3.51
C LEU A 584 0.00 31.42 3.54
N GLN A 585 1.02 30.64 3.20
CA GLN A 585 2.39 31.14 3.04
C GLN A 585 2.47 32.19 1.91
N ARG A 586 1.81 31.94 0.78
CA ARG A 586 1.72 32.92 -0.33
C ARG A 586 1.10 34.23 0.09
N GLU A 587 0.00 34.17 0.85
CA GLU A 587 -0.76 35.36 1.26
C GLU A 587 -0.10 36.14 2.40
N SER A 588 0.58 35.45 3.32
CA SER A 588 1.15 36.08 4.52
C SER A 588 2.64 36.40 4.42
N GLY A 589 3.36 35.68 3.56
CA GLY A 589 4.83 35.65 3.56
C GLY A 589 5.43 34.86 4.74
N LEU A 590 4.62 34.30 5.64
CA LEU A 590 5.05 33.52 6.81
C LEU A 590 5.13 32.03 6.47
N PRO A 591 6.02 31.25 7.12
CA PRO A 591 6.04 29.81 6.98
C PRO A 591 4.82 29.18 7.68
N TRP A 592 4.04 28.40 6.95
CA TRP A 592 2.92 27.61 7.46
C TRP A 592 3.22 26.13 7.33
N THR A 593 2.81 25.35 8.31
CA THR A 593 2.99 23.88 8.32
C THR A 593 1.65 23.19 8.54
N ALA A 594 1.47 22.05 7.87
CA ALA A 594 0.33 21.18 8.11
C ALA A 594 0.49 20.44 9.45
N THR A 595 -0.61 20.29 10.17
CA THR A 595 -0.65 19.64 11.50
C THR A 595 -1.18 18.21 11.39
N GLU A 596 -0.90 17.40 12.40
CA GLU A 596 -1.44 16.04 12.51
C GLU A 596 -2.97 15.98 12.72
N TRP A 597 -3.60 17.13 12.88
CA TRP A 597 -5.06 17.29 12.94
C TRP A 597 -5.70 17.55 11.58
N GLY A 598 -4.90 17.68 10.51
CA GLY A 598 -5.38 18.09 9.20
C GLY A 598 -5.74 19.58 9.14
N GLY A 599 -5.11 20.38 9.98
CA GLY A 599 -5.11 21.84 9.95
C GLY A 599 -3.77 22.38 9.51
N VAL A 600 -3.58 23.69 9.64
CA VAL A 600 -2.33 24.39 9.36
C VAL A 600 -2.02 25.43 10.43
N GLU A 601 -0.75 25.64 10.74
CA GLU A 601 -0.28 26.57 11.74
C GLU A 601 0.97 27.34 11.31
N ALA A 602 1.12 28.53 11.85
CA ALA A 602 2.32 29.35 11.79
C ALA A 602 2.73 29.75 13.19
N VAL A 603 4.02 29.78 13.48
CA VAL A 603 4.60 30.18 14.78
C VAL A 603 4.53 31.69 15.00
N GLU A 604 4.12 32.46 14.02
CA GLU A 604 3.94 33.91 14.10
C GLU A 604 2.47 34.29 14.06
N GLU A 605 2.15 35.38 14.72
CA GLU A 605 0.81 35.95 14.73
C GLU A 605 0.48 36.61 13.40
N TRP A 606 -0.64 36.26 12.81
CA TRP A 606 -1.14 36.88 11.58
C TRP A 606 -2.59 37.34 11.75
N PRO A 607 -2.82 38.59 12.26
CA PRO A 607 -4.15 39.10 12.56
C PRO A 607 -5.11 39.15 11.36
N ARG A 608 -4.58 39.20 10.13
CA ARG A 608 -5.38 39.23 8.92
C ARG A 608 -5.90 37.84 8.47
N LEU A 609 -5.55 36.77 9.22
CA LEU A 609 -5.97 35.42 8.87
C LEU A 609 -7.48 35.27 8.57
N PRO A 610 -8.41 35.78 9.46
CA PRO A 610 -9.85 35.65 9.22
C PRO A 610 -10.32 36.37 7.95
N GLU A 611 -9.82 37.58 7.70
CA GLU A 611 -10.15 38.40 6.50
C GLU A 611 -9.72 37.73 5.22
N VAL A 612 -8.49 37.22 5.19
CA VAL A 612 -7.93 36.56 3.98
C VAL A 612 -8.64 35.24 3.70
N LEU A 613 -8.95 34.44 4.72
CA LEU A 613 -9.73 33.21 4.53
C LEU A 613 -11.12 33.49 3.99
N GLU A 614 -11.76 34.58 4.44
CA GLU A 614 -13.06 35.00 3.91
C GLU A 614 -12.96 35.44 2.45
N THR A 615 -11.96 36.24 2.11
CA THR A 615 -11.72 36.71 0.73
C THR A 615 -11.47 35.54 -0.23
N LEU A 616 -10.58 34.63 0.14
CA LEU A 616 -10.27 33.44 -0.64
C LEU A 616 -11.47 32.50 -0.80
N GLY A 617 -12.32 32.41 0.23
CA GLY A 617 -13.54 31.61 0.17
C GLY A 617 -14.60 32.18 -0.76
N ARG A 618 -14.77 33.53 -0.78
CA ARG A 618 -15.76 34.23 -1.60
C ARG A 618 -15.33 34.44 -3.05
N CYS A 619 -14.08 34.86 -3.25
CA CYS A 619 -13.54 35.24 -4.56
C CYS A 619 -12.15 34.61 -4.77
N PRO A 620 -12.06 33.26 -4.90
CA PRO A 620 -10.78 32.63 -5.10
C PRO A 620 -10.21 32.95 -6.50
N PRO A 621 -8.88 32.99 -6.65
CA PRO A 621 -8.24 32.98 -7.96
C PRO A 621 -8.65 31.74 -8.77
N PRO A 622 -8.52 31.76 -10.11
CA PRO A 622 -8.71 30.58 -10.94
C PRO A 622 -7.82 29.43 -10.46
N ALA A 623 -8.39 28.24 -10.27
CA ALA A 623 -7.68 27.12 -9.65
C ALA A 623 -6.38 26.73 -10.38
N ALA A 624 -6.36 26.86 -11.72
CA ALA A 624 -5.17 26.54 -12.51
C ALA A 624 -4.04 27.55 -12.31
N GLU A 625 -4.38 28.85 -12.21
CA GLU A 625 -3.42 29.92 -11.92
C GLU A 625 -2.85 29.78 -10.51
N LEU A 626 -3.74 29.56 -9.53
CA LEU A 626 -3.35 29.33 -8.15
C LEU A 626 -2.45 28.11 -8.01
N ALA A 627 -2.75 27.01 -8.69
CA ALA A 627 -1.89 25.81 -8.68
C ALA A 627 -0.49 26.10 -9.24
N ALA A 628 -0.38 26.89 -10.30
CA ALA A 628 0.91 27.29 -10.85
C ALA A 628 1.72 28.17 -9.89
N ASP A 629 1.05 29.13 -9.24
CA ASP A 629 1.67 30.02 -8.25
C ASP A 629 2.18 29.22 -7.03
N LEU A 630 1.34 28.34 -6.46
CA LEU A 630 1.72 27.52 -5.30
C LEU A 630 2.87 26.58 -5.64
N LEU A 631 2.85 25.98 -6.82
CA LEU A 631 3.94 25.14 -7.30
C LEU A 631 5.24 25.96 -7.47
N GLY A 632 5.14 27.23 -7.82
CA GLY A 632 6.27 28.16 -7.90
C GLY A 632 6.98 28.36 -6.56
N LEU A 633 6.30 28.23 -5.43
CA LEU A 633 6.88 28.34 -4.10
C LEU A 633 7.69 27.10 -3.67
N VAL A 634 7.48 25.95 -4.33
CA VAL A 634 8.18 24.71 -4.00
C VAL A 634 9.52 24.65 -4.73
N PRO A 635 10.66 24.68 -4.01
CA PRO A 635 11.96 24.57 -4.64
C PRO A 635 12.21 23.17 -5.19
N ASP A 636 13.03 23.05 -6.22
CA ASP A 636 13.28 21.78 -6.94
C ASP A 636 13.75 20.62 -6.04
N HIS A 637 14.50 20.92 -4.99
CA HIS A 637 14.98 19.92 -4.03
C HIS A 637 13.91 19.41 -3.05
N ALA A 638 12.80 20.14 -2.91
CA ALA A 638 11.65 19.77 -2.06
C ALA A 638 10.55 19.04 -2.85
N LEU A 639 10.69 18.86 -4.16
CA LEU A 639 9.74 18.10 -4.95
C LEU A 639 9.71 16.65 -4.50
N VAL A 640 8.53 16.15 -4.14
CA VAL A 640 8.28 14.71 -3.91
C VAL A 640 8.15 14.04 -5.27
N LEU A 641 9.10 13.19 -5.61
CA LEU A 641 9.20 12.64 -6.96
C LEU A 641 9.38 11.12 -6.91
N PRO A 642 8.69 10.37 -7.80
CA PRO A 642 8.89 8.95 -7.95
C PRO A 642 10.24 8.62 -8.60
N LYS A 643 10.60 7.36 -8.60
CA LYS A 643 11.93 6.83 -8.96
C LYS A 643 12.49 7.34 -10.29
N PHE A 644 11.70 7.29 -11.35
CA PHE A 644 12.18 7.62 -12.69
C PHE A 644 11.97 9.09 -13.06
N ALA A 645 11.46 9.92 -12.16
CA ALA A 645 11.24 11.34 -12.41
C ALA A 645 12.52 12.10 -12.78
N GLN A 646 13.71 11.63 -12.33
CA GLN A 646 14.99 12.18 -12.74
C GLN A 646 15.22 12.13 -14.26
N HIS A 647 14.51 11.28 -14.99
CA HIS A 647 14.59 11.13 -16.45
C HIS A 647 13.53 11.94 -17.19
N LEU A 648 12.75 12.75 -16.48
CA LEU A 648 11.70 13.59 -17.04
C LEU A 648 12.18 15.04 -17.23
N PRO A 649 11.62 15.77 -18.20
CA PRO A 649 11.83 17.21 -18.30
C PRO A 649 11.30 17.93 -17.03
N PRO A 650 11.86 19.11 -16.67
CA PRO A 650 11.50 19.82 -15.44
C PRO A 650 9.99 20.08 -15.29
N ARG A 651 9.31 20.43 -16.40
CA ARG A 651 7.86 20.67 -16.41
C ARG A 651 7.07 19.44 -15.94
N LEU A 652 7.39 18.24 -16.43
CA LEU A 652 6.69 17.01 -16.06
C LEU A 652 7.02 16.57 -14.63
N ARG A 653 8.23 16.84 -14.13
CA ARG A 653 8.56 16.62 -12.70
C ARG A 653 7.70 17.47 -11.78
N ARG A 654 7.55 18.76 -12.10
CA ARG A 654 6.67 19.65 -11.33
C ARG A 654 5.19 19.24 -11.44
N ALA A 655 4.75 18.80 -12.61
CA ALA A 655 3.38 18.30 -12.79
C ALA A 655 3.11 17.01 -11.98
N LEU A 656 4.08 16.11 -11.85
CA LEU A 656 3.98 14.95 -10.95
C LEU A 656 3.81 15.36 -9.49
N HIS A 657 4.68 16.24 -9.00
CA HIS A 657 4.58 16.74 -7.64
C HIS A 657 3.24 17.42 -7.38
N ALA A 658 2.79 18.29 -8.31
CA ALA A 658 1.50 18.96 -8.18
C ALA A 658 0.33 17.97 -8.11
N ALA A 659 0.35 16.90 -8.89
CA ALA A 659 -0.71 15.90 -8.91
C ALA A 659 -0.77 15.03 -7.63
N THR A 660 0.33 14.89 -6.89
CA THR A 660 0.39 14.06 -5.67
C THR A 660 0.32 14.87 -4.38
N GLU A 661 0.82 16.10 -4.39
CA GLU A 661 1.02 16.91 -3.18
C GLU A 661 0.14 18.17 -3.13
N LEU A 662 -0.58 18.51 -4.22
CA LEU A 662 -1.46 19.67 -4.25
C LEU A 662 -2.90 19.28 -4.59
N ASP A 663 -3.85 19.79 -3.80
CA ASP A 663 -5.29 19.71 -4.04
C ASP A 663 -5.91 21.10 -3.87
N VAL A 664 -5.72 21.96 -4.88
CA VAL A 664 -6.27 23.33 -4.89
C VAL A 664 -7.80 23.33 -4.85
N PRO A 665 -8.52 22.50 -5.64
CA PRO A 665 -9.98 22.42 -5.52
C PRO A 665 -10.44 22.06 -4.11
N GLY A 666 -9.79 21.08 -3.47
CA GLY A 666 -10.09 20.65 -2.09
C GLY A 666 -9.81 21.75 -1.07
N ALA A 667 -8.69 22.46 -1.20
CA ALA A 667 -8.36 23.60 -0.34
C ALA A 667 -9.40 24.72 -0.44
N LEU A 668 -9.78 25.10 -1.66
CA LEU A 668 -10.83 26.10 -1.89
C LEU A 668 -12.22 25.63 -1.41
N ALA A 669 -12.52 24.34 -1.50
CA ALA A 669 -13.76 23.77 -0.97
C ALA A 669 -13.83 23.91 0.55
N VAL A 670 -12.72 23.65 1.27
CA VAL A 670 -12.62 23.85 2.73
C VAL A 670 -12.87 25.31 3.10
N LEU A 671 -12.28 26.26 2.39
CA LEU A 671 -12.47 27.69 2.63
C LEU A 671 -13.91 28.15 2.39
N ARG A 672 -14.55 27.65 1.32
CA ARG A 672 -15.97 27.96 1.02
C ARG A 672 -16.92 27.34 2.06
N ALA A 673 -16.70 26.10 2.46
CA ALA A 673 -17.53 25.43 3.48
C ALA A 673 -17.54 26.17 4.81
N ARG A 674 -16.44 26.86 5.14
CA ARG A 674 -16.32 27.70 6.34
C ARG A 674 -17.26 28.90 6.33
N LEU A 675 -17.62 29.43 5.17
CA LEU A 675 -18.50 30.61 5.02
C LEU A 675 -20.00 30.27 5.13
N GLY A 676 -20.36 28.98 5.24
CA GLY A 676 -21.77 28.54 5.17
C GLY A 676 -22.39 28.66 3.79
N PRO A 677 -23.60 28.15 3.56
CA PRO A 677 -24.28 28.29 2.30
C PRO A 677 -24.56 29.79 2.02
N ALA A 678 -24.06 30.31 0.92
CA ALA A 678 -24.33 31.65 0.46
C ALA A 678 -25.84 31.80 0.29
N GLY A 679 -26.52 32.54 1.19
CA GLY A 679 -27.89 32.96 0.98
C GLY A 679 -28.90 32.74 2.08
N ALA A 680 -28.55 32.47 3.32
CA ALA A 680 -29.49 32.62 4.43
C ALA A 680 -29.45 34.08 4.94
N PRO A 681 -30.53 34.88 4.78
CA PRO A 681 -30.57 36.21 5.38
C PRO A 681 -30.52 36.05 6.91
N SER A 682 -29.69 36.86 7.55
CA SER A 682 -29.63 36.94 9.01
C SER A 682 -31.04 37.14 9.57
N PRO A 683 -31.49 36.43 10.62
CA PRO A 683 -32.75 36.74 11.26
C PRO A 683 -32.70 38.18 11.80
N PRO A 684 -33.81 38.94 11.75
CA PRO A 684 -33.85 40.29 12.25
C PRO A 684 -33.58 40.32 13.76
N PRO A 685 -32.90 41.33 14.28
CA PRO A 685 -32.66 41.45 15.69
C PRO A 685 -33.99 41.55 16.45
N SER A 686 -34.19 40.67 17.42
CA SER A 686 -35.31 40.70 18.39
C SER A 686 -35.09 41.73 19.49
#